data_6c40b53e11b2d5b6a77a03e3c349100e
#
_entry.id   6c40b53e11b2d5b6a77a03e3c349100e
#
_cell.length_a   1.000
_cell.length_b   1.000
_cell.length_c   1.000
_cell.angle_alpha   90.00
_cell.angle_beta   90.00
_cell.angle_gamma   90.00
#
_symmetry.space_group_name_H-M   'P 1'
#
loop_
_entity.id
_entity.type
_entity.pdbx_description
1 polymer ?
#
loop_
_entity_poly.entity_id
_entity_poly.type
_entity_poly.pdbx_seq_one_letter_code
_entity_poly.pdbx_strand_id
1 'polypeptide(L)'
;MVNRTRASLYCFIIILLTALAFLRVGPNGAIDLNILSLLPANERDVVVEQAVGSITQKINRNHNYLFFSANKETVKKLALVAAEIMKNSDLYSGINVMLDGSKNTNIGSFYFPYRYRLVDIGAASQTRDERLMQEAIKQLYFPVGSGMGALFPDDPFSLFSHFLSKNLKDNQSTFTIEDGMLIKTTSDLTYVYIQTTLRDSPFNLEVQEAVDKLKTSLLSSLNGEGQMLTAGIVEHAIMGSKNAAAEIALVGSISILGILMLVLLIFRSITPVLASLVTILLGLIAGFSVTLLIFGQVHIITLVAGGSLIGISIDYSFHFFADMFRQKNGWSPSDALDHIWKGVSLGLITSVLAFSALLIAPFPGLKQLAVFSIAGLLGAFGAVIFILPLLAARMQVYKSPAILSYLKLWVAWWQLNNSRRVQSIVIVVSIVLVSAASVLLKSDDDIRMLQAPAPEVLADEAKLESLLNQNFGTQFILVEGKTAEDVLQNEELLFKSLSTLDWPQDNQPNWLGVSSFIPSIKKQENNLRLITSLGHPKNNGVINRLADSVGLSDTVVDDFNAEIDKSSTIPLTFNAWFDSPILLDIKKLWVGDTIRGKASIVLLRGGLNPKAISTITGPIDNVRYVDNVAEISQTIKK
;
A
#
# COMPACT_ATOMS: atom_id res chain seq x y z
N MET A 1 -9.32 -55.99 1.57
CA MET A 1 -8.45 -55.60 2.71
C MET A 1 -8.05 -54.14 2.55
N VAL A 2 -8.50 -53.34 3.48
CA VAL A 2 -8.10 -51.90 3.50
C VAL A 2 -6.58 -51.82 3.74
N ASN A 3 -5.86 -51.33 2.76
CA ASN A 3 -4.40 -51.41 2.74
C ASN A 3 -3.80 -50.31 3.65
N ARG A 4 -3.53 -50.63 4.91
CA ARG A 4 -2.92 -49.72 5.91
C ARG A 4 -1.61 -49.10 5.40
N THR A 5 -0.84 -49.88 4.64
CA THR A 5 0.43 -49.39 4.05
C THR A 5 0.22 -48.23 3.10
N ARG A 6 -0.83 -48.25 2.25
CA ARG A 6 -1.12 -47.13 1.32
C ARG A 6 -1.60 -45.90 2.08
N ALA A 7 -2.38 -46.07 3.14
CA ALA A 7 -2.79 -44.94 3.96
C ALA A 7 -1.61 -44.32 4.73
N SER A 8 -0.70 -45.12 5.28
CA SER A 8 0.52 -44.63 5.92
C SER A 8 1.43 -43.89 4.92
N LEU A 9 1.54 -44.41 3.68
CA LEU A 9 2.30 -43.75 2.62
C LEU A 9 1.67 -42.39 2.26
N TYR A 10 0.35 -42.33 2.13
CA TYR A 10 -0.37 -41.07 1.88
C TYR A 10 -0.14 -40.04 2.99
N CYS A 11 -0.29 -40.42 4.26
CA CYS A 11 -0.01 -39.55 5.39
C CYS A 11 1.46 -39.08 5.40
N PHE A 12 2.39 -39.98 5.11
CA PHE A 12 3.80 -39.64 5.01
C PHE A 12 4.07 -38.60 3.91
N ILE A 13 3.43 -38.75 2.75
CA ILE A 13 3.56 -37.76 1.64
C ILE A 13 3.03 -36.39 2.09
N ILE A 14 1.86 -36.33 2.73
CA ILE A 14 1.31 -35.03 3.21
C ILE A 14 2.22 -34.41 4.26
N ILE A 15 2.74 -35.17 5.22
CA ILE A 15 3.66 -34.68 6.26
C ILE A 15 4.94 -34.17 5.61
N LEU A 16 5.52 -34.93 4.65
CA LEU A 16 6.72 -34.55 3.95
C LEU A 16 6.52 -33.25 3.15
N LEU A 17 5.43 -33.13 2.41
CA LEU A 17 5.08 -31.91 1.66
C LEU A 17 4.96 -30.73 2.61
N THR A 18 4.30 -30.90 3.75
CA THR A 18 4.13 -29.84 4.75
C THR A 18 5.49 -29.43 5.34
N ALA A 19 6.33 -30.39 5.69
CA ALA A 19 7.65 -30.13 6.25
C ALA A 19 8.53 -29.37 5.23
N LEU A 20 8.54 -29.81 3.96
CA LEU A 20 9.28 -29.13 2.88
C LEU A 20 8.74 -27.70 2.62
N ALA A 21 7.42 -27.51 2.72
CA ALA A 21 6.81 -26.21 2.56
C ALA A 21 7.28 -25.23 3.65
N PHE A 22 7.31 -25.66 4.90
CA PHE A 22 7.77 -24.81 6.00
C PHE A 22 9.26 -24.48 5.94
N LEU A 23 10.10 -25.35 5.36
CA LEU A 23 11.51 -25.02 5.12
C LEU A 23 11.71 -23.88 4.11
N ARG A 24 10.69 -23.58 3.32
CA ARG A 24 10.74 -22.52 2.30
C ARG A 24 10.18 -21.18 2.79
N VAL A 25 9.66 -21.12 4.01
CA VAL A 25 9.15 -19.87 4.62
C VAL A 25 10.30 -18.90 4.80
N GLY A 26 10.20 -17.75 4.14
CA GLY A 26 11.18 -16.66 4.27
C GLY A 26 10.96 -15.81 5.55
N PRO A 27 11.78 -14.79 5.76
CA PRO A 27 11.70 -13.90 6.93
C PRO A 27 10.38 -13.11 7.02
N ASN A 28 9.64 -13.01 5.91
CA ASN A 28 8.34 -12.31 5.87
C ASN A 28 7.15 -13.20 6.29
N GLY A 29 7.40 -14.44 6.74
CA GLY A 29 6.35 -15.38 7.13
C GLY A 29 5.73 -16.17 5.96
N ALA A 30 4.79 -17.06 6.27
CA ALA A 30 4.12 -17.94 5.29
C ALA A 30 2.94 -17.27 4.59
N ILE A 31 2.38 -16.19 5.15
CA ILE A 31 1.18 -15.51 4.66
C ILE A 31 1.56 -14.14 4.12
N ASP A 32 1.13 -13.84 2.89
CA ASP A 32 1.29 -12.54 2.25
C ASP A 32 -0.03 -11.74 2.35
N LEU A 33 0.06 -10.51 2.82
CA LEU A 33 -1.05 -9.57 2.95
C LEU A 33 -0.96 -8.42 1.93
N ASN A 34 0.09 -8.39 1.13
CA ASN A 34 0.31 -7.34 0.15
C ASN A 34 -0.51 -7.60 -1.11
N ILE A 35 -1.64 -6.91 -1.26
CA ILE A 35 -2.52 -7.06 -2.43
C ILE A 35 -1.80 -6.77 -3.76
N LEU A 36 -0.75 -5.95 -3.73
CA LEU A 36 0.02 -5.65 -4.93
C LEU A 36 0.77 -6.88 -5.47
N SER A 37 1.05 -7.87 -4.63
CA SER A 37 1.69 -9.13 -5.06
C SER A 37 0.79 -10.01 -5.93
N LEU A 38 -0.53 -9.79 -5.90
CA LEU A 38 -1.51 -10.52 -6.70
C LEU A 38 -1.56 -10.08 -8.17
N LEU A 39 -0.90 -8.96 -8.50
CA LEU A 39 -1.03 -8.30 -9.79
C LEU A 39 -0.06 -8.86 -10.83
N PRO A 40 -0.42 -8.80 -12.12
CA PRO A 40 0.43 -9.33 -13.18
C PRO A 40 1.74 -8.53 -13.31
N ALA A 41 2.86 -9.24 -13.23
CA ALA A 41 4.18 -8.64 -13.42
C ALA A 41 4.44 -8.22 -14.89
N ASN A 42 3.77 -8.88 -15.86
CA ASN A 42 4.04 -8.71 -17.28
C ASN A 42 3.43 -7.45 -17.91
N GLU A 43 2.47 -6.80 -17.25
CA GLU A 43 1.89 -5.53 -17.72
C GLU A 43 2.52 -4.32 -16.99
N ARG A 44 3.41 -4.55 -16.02
CA ARG A 44 4.08 -3.49 -15.29
C ARG A 44 5.34 -3.06 -16.02
N ASP A 45 5.47 -1.77 -16.21
CA ASP A 45 6.76 -1.19 -16.53
C ASP A 45 7.75 -1.50 -15.40
N VAL A 46 8.86 -2.17 -15.71
CA VAL A 46 9.87 -2.60 -14.72
C VAL A 46 10.41 -1.40 -13.93
N VAL A 47 10.48 -0.21 -14.55
CA VAL A 47 10.92 1.00 -13.86
C VAL A 47 9.86 1.49 -12.88
N VAL A 48 8.59 1.40 -13.24
CA VAL A 48 7.48 1.68 -12.32
C VAL A 48 7.50 0.70 -11.15
N GLU A 49 7.75 -0.58 -11.40
CA GLU A 49 7.86 -1.59 -10.33
C GLU A 49 9.04 -1.30 -9.39
N GLN A 50 10.20 -0.91 -9.92
CA GLN A 50 11.35 -0.48 -9.13
C GLN A 50 11.04 0.78 -8.31
N ALA A 51 10.35 1.76 -8.91
CA ALA A 51 9.91 2.97 -8.23
C ALA A 51 8.91 2.66 -7.11
N VAL A 52 7.89 1.87 -7.41
CA VAL A 52 6.91 1.40 -6.41
C VAL A 52 7.60 0.61 -5.31
N GLY A 53 8.52 -0.29 -5.65
CA GLY A 53 9.30 -1.06 -4.67
C GLY A 53 10.13 -0.16 -3.76
N SER A 54 10.79 0.87 -4.30
CA SER A 54 11.57 1.82 -3.52
C SER A 54 10.69 2.71 -2.62
N ILE A 55 9.52 3.13 -3.10
CA ILE A 55 8.51 3.84 -2.28
C ILE A 55 8.01 2.91 -1.17
N THR A 56 7.61 1.69 -1.54
CA THR A 56 7.07 0.70 -0.61
C THR A 56 8.05 0.42 0.52
N GLN A 57 9.35 0.26 0.21
CA GLN A 57 10.36 0.03 1.24
C GLN A 57 10.67 1.26 2.09
N LYS A 58 10.61 2.48 1.52
CA LYS A 58 11.05 3.70 2.20
C LYS A 58 9.91 4.49 2.83
N ILE A 59 8.74 4.55 2.18
CA ILE A 59 7.59 5.37 2.59
C ILE A 59 6.55 4.55 3.34
N ASN A 60 6.28 3.32 2.93
CA ASN A 60 5.27 2.47 3.57
C ASN A 60 5.62 2.05 5.00
N ARG A 61 6.90 2.19 5.40
CA ARG A 61 7.32 1.96 6.78
C ARG A 61 7.04 3.14 7.71
N ASN A 62 6.61 4.27 7.17
CA ASN A 62 6.25 5.41 8.01
C ASN A 62 4.93 5.11 8.73
N HIS A 63 4.95 5.32 10.04
CA HIS A 63 3.78 5.25 10.89
C HIS A 63 3.70 6.54 11.70
N ASN A 64 2.66 7.31 11.49
CA ASN A 64 2.52 8.66 11.99
C ASN A 64 1.54 8.70 13.15
N TYR A 65 1.89 9.44 14.18
CA TYR A 65 1.07 9.63 15.36
C TYR A 65 0.81 11.12 15.58
N LEU A 66 -0.43 11.44 15.91
CA LEU A 66 -0.84 12.79 16.27
C LEU A 66 -1.54 12.75 17.63
N PHE A 67 -0.89 13.28 18.64
CA PHE A 67 -1.47 13.44 19.97
C PHE A 67 -2.11 14.82 20.07
N PHE A 68 -3.28 14.93 20.71
CA PHE A 68 -3.94 16.21 20.88
C PHE A 68 -4.73 16.31 22.18
N SER A 69 -4.78 17.53 22.72
CA SER A 69 -5.51 17.89 23.94
C SER A 69 -5.82 19.39 23.91
N ALA A 70 -6.78 19.83 24.72
CA ALA A 70 -7.03 21.25 24.94
C ALA A 70 -5.88 21.92 25.72
N ASN A 71 -5.15 21.15 26.53
CA ASN A 71 -4.03 21.67 27.32
C ASN A 71 -2.70 21.34 26.65
N LYS A 72 -1.94 22.38 26.30
CA LYS A 72 -0.65 22.29 25.60
C LYS A 72 0.41 21.52 26.39
N GLU A 73 0.51 21.75 27.70
CA GLU A 73 1.51 21.06 28.51
C GLU A 73 1.18 19.59 28.71
N THR A 74 -0.12 19.26 28.79
CA THR A 74 -0.59 17.89 28.88
C THR A 74 -0.22 17.12 27.61
N VAL A 75 -0.49 17.66 26.42
CA VAL A 75 -0.19 16.94 25.18
C VAL A 75 1.31 16.76 24.95
N LYS A 76 2.15 17.73 25.36
CA LYS A 76 3.62 17.57 25.31
C LYS A 76 4.08 16.41 26.19
N LYS A 77 3.57 16.32 27.42
CA LYS A 77 3.90 15.20 28.34
C LYS A 77 3.45 13.86 27.76
N LEU A 78 2.22 13.79 27.25
CA LEU A 78 1.68 12.57 26.64
C LEU A 78 2.54 12.12 25.44
N ALA A 79 2.97 13.05 24.59
CA ALA A 79 3.84 12.76 23.46
C ALA A 79 5.21 12.22 23.89
N LEU A 80 5.80 12.76 24.97
CA LEU A 80 7.07 12.27 25.50
C LEU A 80 6.94 10.86 26.10
N VAL A 81 5.89 10.63 26.89
CA VAL A 81 5.60 9.29 27.44
C VAL A 81 5.37 8.28 26.33
N ALA A 82 4.58 8.66 25.32
CA ALA A 82 4.33 7.82 24.15
C ALA A 82 5.63 7.49 23.41
N ALA A 83 6.51 8.46 23.22
CA ALA A 83 7.81 8.26 22.58
C ALA A 83 8.71 7.29 23.35
N GLU A 84 8.70 7.34 24.68
CA GLU A 84 9.44 6.40 25.52
C GLU A 84 8.88 4.99 25.41
N ILE A 85 7.56 4.83 25.42
CA ILE A 85 6.89 3.53 25.20
C ILE A 85 7.24 2.98 23.82
N MET A 86 7.18 3.83 22.76
CA MET A 86 7.56 3.45 21.41
C MET A 86 9.02 3.01 21.30
N LYS A 87 9.92 3.73 21.95
CA LYS A 87 11.37 3.43 21.97
C LYS A 87 11.65 2.07 22.61
N ASN A 88 10.94 1.75 23.68
CA ASN A 88 11.08 0.49 24.40
C ASN A 88 10.46 -0.71 23.68
N SER A 89 9.61 -0.47 22.66
CA SER A 89 8.95 -1.53 21.91
C SER A 89 9.83 -2.24 20.88
N ASP A 90 10.97 -1.67 20.52
CA ASP A 90 11.90 -2.13 19.46
C ASP A 90 11.26 -2.27 18.05
N LEU A 91 10.04 -1.77 17.89
CA LEU A 91 9.28 -1.83 16.61
C LEU A 91 9.77 -0.82 15.58
N TYR A 92 10.38 0.27 16.03
CA TYR A 92 10.75 1.39 15.17
C TYR A 92 12.25 1.51 15.02
N SER A 93 12.69 1.74 13.79
CA SER A 93 14.08 2.09 13.47
C SER A 93 14.37 3.59 13.65
N GLY A 94 13.34 4.42 13.65
CA GLY A 94 13.42 5.86 13.88
C GLY A 94 12.14 6.38 14.53
N ILE A 95 12.31 7.25 15.53
CA ILE A 95 11.23 7.96 16.23
C ILE A 95 11.62 9.43 16.30
N ASN A 96 10.95 10.25 15.52
CA ASN A 96 11.19 11.69 15.42
C ASN A 96 10.17 12.43 16.29
N VAL A 97 10.47 12.59 17.57
CA VAL A 97 9.66 13.38 18.53
C VAL A 97 10.26 14.75 18.69
N MET A 98 11.59 14.80 18.84
CA MET A 98 12.35 16.03 18.96
C MET A 98 13.17 16.25 17.70
N LEU A 99 12.93 17.37 17.05
CA LEU A 99 13.78 17.83 15.96
C LEU A 99 15.02 18.48 16.57
N ASP A 100 16.16 17.90 16.28
CA ASP A 100 17.43 18.48 16.66
C ASP A 100 17.62 19.80 15.88
N GLY A 101 17.49 20.92 16.56
CA GLY A 101 17.68 22.25 15.96
C GLY A 101 19.05 22.45 15.31
N SER A 102 20.05 21.64 15.68
CA SER A 102 21.38 21.62 15.05
C SER A 102 21.35 21.15 13.61
N LYS A 103 20.37 20.30 13.22
CA LYS A 103 20.22 19.83 11.84
C LYS A 103 19.75 20.93 10.89
N ASN A 104 18.95 21.91 11.37
CA ASN A 104 18.48 23.02 10.55
C ASN A 104 19.58 24.04 10.29
N THR A 105 20.49 24.28 11.25
CA THR A 105 21.66 25.14 11.04
C THR A 105 22.60 24.59 9.98
N ASN A 106 22.70 23.26 9.85
CA ASN A 106 23.54 22.61 8.84
C ASN A 106 22.98 22.77 7.40
N ILE A 107 21.65 22.91 7.25
CA ILE A 107 21.04 23.10 5.90
C ILE A 107 21.42 24.45 5.32
N GLY A 108 21.29 25.51 6.11
CA GLY A 108 21.68 26.87 5.70
C GLY A 108 23.15 26.94 5.30
N SER A 109 24.04 26.46 6.16
CA SER A 109 25.50 26.46 5.89
C SER A 109 25.91 25.63 4.68
N PHE A 110 25.20 24.53 4.43
CA PHE A 110 25.45 23.70 3.23
C PHE A 110 25.10 24.41 1.94
N TYR A 111 23.93 25.09 1.89
CA TYR A 111 23.46 25.74 0.65
C TYR A 111 24.07 27.13 0.43
N PHE A 112 24.52 27.81 1.48
CA PHE A 112 24.99 29.20 1.44
C PHE A 112 26.10 29.45 0.39
N PRO A 113 27.12 28.57 0.18
CA PRO A 113 28.12 28.74 -0.87
C PRO A 113 27.53 28.77 -2.29
N TYR A 114 26.36 28.17 -2.49
CA TYR A 114 25.69 28.02 -3.78
C TYR A 114 24.52 28.99 -3.98
N ARG A 115 24.27 29.91 -3.02
CA ARG A 115 23.07 30.74 -2.91
C ARG A 115 22.65 31.45 -4.21
N TYR A 116 23.59 31.95 -4.98
CA TYR A 116 23.30 32.67 -6.23
C TYR A 116 22.97 31.77 -7.44
N ARG A 117 23.07 30.44 -7.25
CA ARG A 117 22.73 29.44 -8.26
C ARG A 117 21.39 28.76 -8.01
N LEU A 118 20.91 28.86 -6.76
CA LEU A 118 19.72 28.12 -6.33
C LEU A 118 18.42 28.86 -6.61
N VAL A 119 18.44 30.17 -6.73
CA VAL A 119 17.25 31.02 -6.77
C VAL A 119 16.91 31.42 -8.17
N ASP A 120 15.66 31.20 -8.55
CA ASP A 120 15.09 31.69 -9.82
C ASP A 120 14.41 33.05 -9.59
N ILE A 121 15.05 34.12 -10.08
CA ILE A 121 14.52 35.48 -9.97
C ILE A 121 13.61 35.86 -11.15
N GLY A 122 13.40 34.95 -12.10
CA GLY A 122 12.67 35.19 -13.32
C GLY A 122 13.47 35.97 -14.38
N ALA A 123 12.87 36.09 -15.54
CA ALA A 123 13.50 36.81 -16.66
C ALA A 123 13.73 38.29 -16.32
N ALA A 124 14.80 38.88 -16.89
CA ALA A 124 15.12 40.30 -16.72
C ALA A 124 13.97 41.18 -17.23
N SER A 125 13.42 42.00 -16.33
CA SER A 125 12.35 42.96 -16.63
C SER A 125 12.37 44.08 -15.59
N GLN A 126 11.89 45.27 -15.99
CA GLN A 126 11.79 46.41 -15.10
C GLN A 126 10.89 46.08 -13.86
N THR A 127 9.79 45.41 -14.07
CA THR A 127 8.88 44.99 -13.01
C THR A 127 9.56 44.05 -12.01
N ARG A 128 10.40 43.11 -12.46
CA ARG A 128 11.22 42.27 -11.59
C ARG A 128 12.18 43.10 -10.75
N ASP A 129 12.89 43.98 -11.36
CA ASP A 129 13.92 44.83 -10.73
C ASP A 129 13.30 45.73 -9.68
N GLU A 130 12.17 46.38 -9.98
CA GLU A 130 11.42 47.21 -9.03
C GLU A 130 10.92 46.40 -7.84
N ARG A 131 10.42 45.19 -8.08
CA ARG A 131 10.01 44.29 -7.00
C ARG A 131 11.17 43.91 -6.10
N LEU A 132 12.30 43.50 -6.66
CA LEU A 132 13.50 43.14 -5.87
C LEU A 132 14.00 44.32 -5.05
N MET A 133 14.00 45.53 -5.62
CA MET A 133 14.36 46.74 -4.86
C MET A 133 13.40 47.01 -3.72
N GLN A 134 12.10 46.91 -3.92
CA GLN A 134 11.10 47.12 -2.87
C GLN A 134 11.24 46.08 -1.73
N GLU A 135 11.48 44.80 -2.08
CA GLU A 135 11.72 43.75 -1.10
C GLU A 135 12.99 44.00 -0.27
N ALA A 136 14.09 44.42 -0.94
CA ALA A 136 15.34 44.78 -0.29
C ALA A 136 15.18 45.99 0.66
N ILE A 137 14.51 47.04 0.21
CA ILE A 137 14.23 48.23 1.02
C ILE A 137 13.36 47.87 2.22
N LYS A 138 12.30 47.07 1.99
CA LYS A 138 11.43 46.62 3.10
C LYS A 138 12.21 45.85 4.14
N GLN A 139 13.13 44.98 3.75
CA GLN A 139 13.93 44.21 4.66
C GLN A 139 14.96 45.03 5.43
N LEU A 140 15.53 46.07 4.79
CA LEU A 140 16.46 46.96 5.44
C LEU A 140 15.79 47.73 6.57
N TYR A 141 14.57 48.24 6.36
CA TYR A 141 13.83 49.05 7.34
C TYR A 141 12.98 48.24 8.33
N PHE A 142 12.58 47.02 7.95
CA PHE A 142 11.77 46.12 8.76
C PHE A 142 12.38 44.73 8.80
N PRO A 143 13.54 44.54 9.44
CA PRO A 143 14.17 43.21 9.49
C PRO A 143 13.29 42.26 10.30
N VAL A 144 12.63 41.34 9.60
CA VAL A 144 11.81 40.30 10.23
C VAL A 144 12.72 39.15 10.66
N GLY A 145 13.16 39.17 11.93
CA GLY A 145 13.93 38.09 12.54
C GLY A 145 15.39 38.47 12.90
N SER A 146 15.83 38.02 14.07
CA SER A 146 17.12 38.31 14.70
C SER A 146 18.34 37.64 14.05
N GLY A 147 18.51 37.71 12.76
CA GLY A 147 19.67 37.12 12.08
C GLY A 147 19.78 37.56 10.61
N MET A 148 18.70 38.08 10.04
CA MET A 148 18.67 38.46 8.61
C MET A 148 19.46 39.72 8.28
N GLY A 149 19.62 40.63 9.23
CA GLY A 149 20.42 41.84 9.05
C GLY A 149 21.93 41.55 8.84
N ALA A 150 22.43 40.48 9.45
CA ALA A 150 23.82 40.07 9.30
C ALA A 150 24.13 39.48 7.91
N LEU A 151 23.10 38.97 7.21
CA LEU A 151 23.24 38.40 5.88
C LEU A 151 23.05 39.44 4.77
N PHE A 152 22.68 40.67 5.11
CA PHE A 152 22.36 41.71 4.10
C PHE A 152 23.52 41.99 3.12
N PRO A 153 24.79 42.07 3.53
CA PRO A 153 25.90 42.29 2.59
C PRO A 153 26.03 41.15 1.56
N ASP A 154 25.78 39.92 2.01
CA ASP A 154 25.93 38.70 1.21
C ASP A 154 24.66 38.31 0.42
N ASP A 155 23.49 38.82 0.81
CA ASP A 155 22.19 38.55 0.19
C ASP A 155 21.27 39.78 0.29
N PRO A 156 21.63 40.93 -0.36
CA PRO A 156 20.89 42.18 -0.24
C PRO A 156 19.44 42.08 -0.72
N PHE A 157 19.12 41.16 -1.60
CA PHE A 157 17.77 40.90 -2.10
C PHE A 157 17.04 39.76 -1.39
N SER A 158 17.61 39.20 -0.32
CA SER A 158 17.04 38.08 0.46
C SER A 158 16.67 36.85 -0.34
N LEU A 159 17.34 36.65 -1.45
CA LEU A 159 17.04 35.56 -2.39
C LEU A 159 17.29 34.18 -1.73
N PHE A 160 18.41 34.06 -1.00
CA PHE A 160 18.74 32.83 -0.31
C PHE A 160 17.76 32.53 0.85
N SER A 161 17.45 33.57 1.62
CA SER A 161 16.45 33.46 2.69
C SER A 161 15.08 33.05 2.15
N HIS A 162 14.70 33.58 0.98
CA HIS A 162 13.46 33.21 0.31
C HIS A 162 13.50 31.75 -0.21
N PHE A 163 14.62 31.32 -0.80
CA PHE A 163 14.83 29.93 -1.21
C PHE A 163 14.69 28.95 -0.04
N LEU A 164 15.37 29.24 1.09
CA LEU A 164 15.28 28.41 2.28
C LEU A 164 13.86 28.40 2.84
N SER A 165 13.24 29.57 2.98
CA SER A 165 11.90 29.66 3.56
C SER A 165 10.86 28.96 2.67
N LYS A 166 10.95 29.08 1.36
CA LYS A 166 10.08 28.38 0.42
C LYS A 166 10.24 26.87 0.53
N ASN A 167 11.46 26.36 0.40
CA ASN A 167 11.72 24.93 0.35
C ASN A 167 11.65 24.24 1.73
N LEU A 168 11.94 24.95 2.81
CA LEU A 168 11.84 24.42 4.16
C LEU A 168 10.42 24.57 4.74
N LYS A 169 9.71 25.68 4.45
CA LYS A 169 8.31 25.84 4.86
C LYS A 169 7.37 24.91 4.11
N ASP A 170 7.64 24.65 2.83
CA ASP A 170 6.86 23.70 2.03
C ASP A 170 6.96 22.27 2.56
N ASN A 171 8.04 21.94 3.30
CA ASN A 171 8.21 20.66 3.99
C ASN A 171 7.77 20.68 5.46
N GLN A 172 7.67 21.85 6.05
CA GLN A 172 7.09 21.99 7.38
C GLN A 172 5.58 22.16 7.16
N SER A 173 4.82 21.11 7.55
CA SER A 173 3.41 21.21 7.87
C SER A 173 3.13 22.53 8.62
N THR A 174 1.88 22.92 8.71
CA THR A 174 1.41 24.06 9.53
C THR A 174 1.80 23.93 11.03
N PHE A 175 2.73 23.02 11.34
CA PHE A 175 3.30 22.79 12.66
C PHE A 175 4.54 23.66 12.87
N THR A 176 4.61 24.29 14.03
CA THR A 176 5.78 25.05 14.49
C THR A 176 6.67 24.17 15.36
N ILE A 177 7.97 24.45 15.36
CA ILE A 177 8.90 23.78 16.27
C ILE A 177 8.92 24.56 17.58
N GLU A 178 8.40 23.95 18.63
CA GLU A 178 8.45 24.49 19.98
C GLU A 178 9.05 23.44 20.93
N ASP A 179 10.03 23.81 21.72
CA ASP A 179 10.77 22.90 22.60
C ASP A 179 11.30 21.65 21.85
N GLY A 180 11.66 21.82 20.56
CA GLY A 180 12.12 20.75 19.70
C GLY A 180 11.01 19.85 19.13
N MET A 181 9.75 20.01 19.52
CA MET A 181 8.61 19.21 19.04
C MET A 181 7.87 19.92 17.91
N LEU A 182 7.27 19.16 17.00
CA LEU A 182 6.33 19.66 15.99
C LEU A 182 4.96 19.87 16.64
N ILE A 183 4.59 21.12 16.86
CA ILE A 183 3.37 21.53 17.56
C ILE A 183 2.52 22.42 16.65
N LYS A 184 1.21 22.18 16.64
CA LYS A 184 0.21 23.04 16.02
C LYS A 184 -0.86 23.36 17.05
N THR A 185 -1.11 24.64 17.29
CA THR A 185 -2.20 25.10 18.17
C THR A 185 -3.28 25.73 17.32
N THR A 186 -4.51 25.26 17.49
CA THR A 186 -5.74 25.87 16.97
C THR A 186 -6.47 26.57 18.12
N SER A 187 -7.64 27.18 17.85
CA SER A 187 -8.44 27.85 18.88
C SER A 187 -8.73 26.97 20.11
N ASP A 188 -8.95 25.66 19.90
CA ASP A 188 -9.49 24.76 20.92
C ASP A 188 -8.54 23.61 21.29
N LEU A 189 -7.60 23.26 20.42
CA LEU A 189 -6.76 22.08 20.57
C LEU A 189 -5.31 22.36 20.22
N THR A 190 -4.42 21.71 20.95
CA THR A 190 -2.99 21.64 20.62
C THR A 190 -2.66 20.24 20.18
N TYR A 191 -1.92 20.13 19.08
CA TYR A 191 -1.49 18.91 18.43
C TYR A 191 0.02 18.76 18.52
N VAL A 192 0.49 17.54 18.82
CA VAL A 192 1.91 17.17 18.75
C VAL A 192 2.05 16.01 17.77
N TYR A 193 2.89 16.18 16.77
CA TYR A 193 3.13 15.19 15.73
C TYR A 193 4.40 14.39 15.99
N ILE A 194 4.30 13.07 15.89
CA ILE A 194 5.42 12.13 16.00
C ILE A 194 5.47 11.29 14.75
N GLN A 195 6.56 11.39 14.02
CA GLN A 195 6.83 10.53 12.88
C GLN A 195 7.70 9.36 13.31
N THR A 196 7.26 8.14 12.99
CA THR A 196 8.04 6.93 13.23
C THR A 196 8.27 6.14 11.95
N THR A 197 9.32 5.33 11.93
CA THR A 197 9.61 4.43 10.82
C THR A 197 9.74 3.01 11.35
N LEU A 198 8.89 2.10 10.90
CA LEU A 198 8.92 0.70 11.28
C LEU A 198 10.26 0.06 10.87
N ARG A 199 10.76 -0.85 11.71
CA ARG A 199 11.97 -1.61 11.42
C ARG A 199 11.73 -2.62 10.30
N ASP A 200 10.58 -3.30 10.34
CA ASP A 200 10.19 -4.34 9.41
C ASP A 200 8.98 -3.96 8.56
N SER A 201 8.58 -4.85 7.67
CA SER A 201 7.47 -4.64 6.74
C SER A 201 6.14 -4.46 7.48
N PRO A 202 5.30 -3.46 7.12
CA PRO A 202 3.96 -3.28 7.67
C PRO A 202 3.01 -4.45 7.32
N PHE A 203 3.38 -5.29 6.36
CA PHE A 203 2.61 -6.47 5.94
C PHE A 203 2.98 -7.75 6.72
N ASN A 204 3.95 -7.69 7.63
CA ASN A 204 4.26 -8.79 8.53
C ASN A 204 3.22 -8.85 9.66
N LEU A 205 2.59 -10.02 9.85
CA LEU A 205 1.57 -10.22 10.89
C LEU A 205 2.10 -9.99 12.31
N GLU A 206 3.33 -10.37 12.60
CA GLU A 206 3.95 -10.15 13.91
C GLU A 206 4.10 -8.65 14.20
N VAL A 207 4.51 -7.87 13.18
CA VAL A 207 4.60 -6.41 13.27
C VAL A 207 3.22 -5.79 13.50
N GLN A 208 2.20 -6.27 12.77
CA GLN A 208 0.83 -5.78 12.92
C GLN A 208 0.27 -6.05 14.32
N GLU A 209 0.46 -7.25 14.86
CA GLU A 209 0.04 -7.57 16.23
C GLU A 209 0.79 -6.73 17.27
N ALA A 210 2.09 -6.52 17.06
CA ALA A 210 2.90 -5.73 17.97
C ALA A 210 2.50 -4.24 17.94
N VAL A 211 2.21 -3.68 16.75
CA VAL A 211 1.69 -2.31 16.58
C VAL A 211 0.32 -2.17 17.23
N ASP A 212 -0.59 -3.11 17.04
CA ASP A 212 -1.93 -3.08 17.63
C ASP A 212 -1.89 -3.14 19.19
N LYS A 213 -1.01 -3.97 19.75
CA LYS A 213 -0.74 -4.02 21.20
C LYS A 213 -0.14 -2.71 21.70
N LEU A 214 0.83 -2.16 20.97
CA LEU A 214 1.45 -0.88 21.30
C LEU A 214 0.41 0.24 21.29
N LYS A 215 -0.44 0.30 20.26
CA LYS A 215 -1.54 1.28 20.14
C LYS A 215 -2.48 1.21 21.35
N THR A 216 -2.85 0.00 21.76
CA THR A 216 -3.67 -0.22 22.97
C THR A 216 -2.97 0.29 24.23
N SER A 217 -1.66 0.03 24.37
CA SER A 217 -0.85 0.53 25.49
C SER A 217 -0.76 2.06 25.48
N LEU A 218 -0.56 2.67 24.31
CA LEU A 218 -0.53 4.14 24.16
C LEU A 218 -1.88 4.75 24.53
N LEU A 219 -2.99 4.20 24.03
CA LEU A 219 -4.33 4.68 24.38
C LEU A 219 -4.60 4.60 25.89
N SER A 220 -4.16 3.51 26.54
CA SER A 220 -4.29 3.39 28.00
C SER A 220 -3.44 4.42 28.77
N SER A 221 -2.28 4.80 28.23
CA SER A 221 -1.41 5.79 28.84
C SER A 221 -1.96 7.22 28.77
N LEU A 222 -2.92 7.50 27.88
CA LEU A 222 -3.56 8.82 27.76
C LEU A 222 -4.46 9.16 28.95
N ASN A 223 -4.92 8.18 29.73
CA ASN A 223 -5.77 8.35 30.92
C ASN A 223 -6.99 9.28 30.74
N GLY A 224 -7.46 9.46 29.49
CA GLY A 224 -8.54 10.39 29.16
C GLY A 224 -8.14 11.87 29.08
N GLU A 225 -6.86 12.21 29.29
CA GLU A 225 -6.36 13.59 29.26
C GLU A 225 -6.06 14.08 27.84
N GLY A 226 -6.02 13.18 26.85
CA GLY A 226 -5.77 13.49 25.46
C GLY A 226 -6.34 12.43 24.53
N GLN A 227 -6.18 12.67 23.24
CA GLN A 227 -6.57 11.76 22.18
C GLN A 227 -5.39 11.53 21.24
N MET A 228 -5.46 10.45 20.45
CA MET A 228 -4.43 10.06 19.50
C MET A 228 -5.08 9.64 18.18
N LEU A 229 -4.49 10.10 17.07
CA LEU A 229 -4.77 9.62 15.71
C LEU A 229 -3.54 8.94 15.18
N THR A 230 -3.75 7.96 14.31
CA THR A 230 -2.68 7.23 13.66
C THR A 230 -2.91 7.17 12.16
N ALA A 231 -1.85 7.28 11.37
CA ALA A 231 -1.91 7.11 9.92
C ALA A 231 -0.65 6.39 9.40
N GLY A 232 -0.86 5.54 8.43
CA GLY A 232 0.19 4.79 7.76
C GLY A 232 -0.34 3.48 7.20
N ILE A 233 0.40 2.91 6.27
CA ILE A 233 0.01 1.64 5.60
C ILE A 233 -0.21 0.50 6.59
N VAL A 234 0.51 0.50 7.72
CA VAL A 234 0.33 -0.52 8.74
C VAL A 234 -1.08 -0.54 9.33
N GLU A 235 -1.76 0.60 9.46
CA GLU A 235 -3.15 0.67 9.94
C GLU A 235 -4.12 -0.01 8.97
N HIS A 236 -3.94 0.24 7.67
CA HIS A 236 -4.70 -0.45 6.63
C HIS A 236 -4.41 -1.96 6.61
N ALA A 237 -3.15 -2.35 6.80
CA ALA A 237 -2.75 -3.75 6.84
C ALA A 237 -3.33 -4.47 8.07
N ILE A 238 -3.33 -3.85 9.25
CA ILE A 238 -3.95 -4.38 10.48
C ILE A 238 -5.45 -4.59 10.26
N MET A 239 -6.13 -3.60 9.71
CA MET A 239 -7.58 -3.70 9.49
C MET A 239 -7.91 -4.74 8.43
N GLY A 240 -7.16 -4.77 7.33
CA GLY A 240 -7.31 -5.78 6.27
C GLY A 240 -7.12 -7.21 6.80
N SER A 241 -6.10 -7.45 7.64
CA SER A 241 -5.87 -8.77 8.23
C SER A 241 -6.95 -9.16 9.25
N LYS A 242 -7.43 -8.21 10.07
CA LYS A 242 -8.55 -8.44 11.00
C LYS A 242 -9.85 -8.78 10.25
N ASN A 243 -10.18 -8.03 9.21
CA ASN A 243 -11.36 -8.29 8.38
C ASN A 243 -11.27 -9.64 7.69
N ALA A 244 -10.13 -9.96 7.07
CA ALA A 244 -9.91 -11.24 6.43
C ALA A 244 -10.01 -12.41 7.43
N ALA A 245 -9.43 -12.26 8.62
CA ALA A 245 -9.55 -13.28 9.68
C ALA A 245 -11.00 -13.45 10.14
N ALA A 246 -11.76 -12.37 10.29
CA ALA A 246 -13.17 -12.41 10.64
C ALA A 246 -14.03 -13.08 9.54
N GLU A 247 -13.77 -12.77 8.27
CA GLU A 247 -14.44 -13.39 7.13
C GLU A 247 -14.12 -14.89 7.03
N ILE A 248 -12.85 -15.28 7.19
CA ILE A 248 -12.43 -16.69 7.22
C ILE A 248 -13.15 -17.42 8.36
N ALA A 249 -13.17 -16.82 9.55
CA ALA A 249 -13.84 -17.41 10.71
C ALA A 249 -15.36 -17.53 10.49
N LEU A 250 -16.01 -16.51 9.93
CA LEU A 250 -17.44 -16.51 9.66
C LEU A 250 -17.82 -17.54 8.59
N VAL A 251 -17.21 -17.43 7.41
CA VAL A 251 -17.48 -18.34 6.27
C VAL A 251 -17.10 -19.76 6.62
N GLY A 252 -15.93 -19.95 7.24
CA GLY A 252 -15.48 -21.26 7.71
C GLY A 252 -16.42 -21.89 8.75
N SER A 253 -16.84 -21.11 9.76
CA SER A 253 -17.76 -21.60 10.79
C SER A 253 -19.13 -21.94 10.23
N ILE A 254 -19.71 -21.08 9.39
CA ILE A 254 -21.00 -21.35 8.74
C ILE A 254 -20.90 -22.60 7.86
N SER A 255 -19.84 -22.72 7.08
CA SER A 255 -19.62 -23.89 6.22
C SER A 255 -19.47 -25.17 7.03
N ILE A 256 -18.64 -25.16 8.07
CA ILE A 256 -18.43 -26.33 8.95
C ILE A 256 -19.74 -26.68 9.68
N LEU A 257 -20.44 -25.71 10.25
CA LEU A 257 -21.72 -25.96 10.95
C LEU A 257 -22.78 -26.46 9.97
N GLY A 258 -22.88 -25.89 8.77
CA GLY A 258 -23.79 -26.38 7.73
C GLY A 258 -23.48 -27.82 7.32
N ILE A 259 -22.21 -28.15 7.14
CA ILE A 259 -21.73 -29.50 6.86
C ILE A 259 -22.05 -30.46 8.01
N LEU A 260 -21.73 -30.09 9.26
CA LEU A 260 -22.02 -30.87 10.43
C LEU A 260 -23.51 -31.17 10.55
N MET A 261 -24.34 -30.11 10.39
CA MET A 261 -25.79 -30.24 10.43
C MET A 261 -26.31 -31.18 9.34
N LEU A 262 -25.83 -31.01 8.11
CA LEU A 262 -26.25 -31.82 6.96
C LEU A 262 -25.85 -33.28 7.14
N VAL A 263 -24.60 -33.55 7.54
CA VAL A 263 -24.10 -34.93 7.76
C VAL A 263 -24.82 -35.59 8.91
N LEU A 264 -25.03 -34.88 10.04
CA LEU A 264 -25.79 -35.40 11.18
C LEU A 264 -27.25 -35.68 10.83
N LEU A 265 -27.90 -34.81 10.06
CA LEU A 265 -29.29 -34.98 9.64
C LEU A 265 -29.45 -36.18 8.72
N ILE A 266 -28.49 -36.42 7.82
CA ILE A 266 -28.53 -37.55 6.88
C ILE A 266 -28.09 -38.84 7.52
N PHE A 267 -26.93 -38.86 8.18
CA PHE A 267 -26.33 -40.10 8.67
C PHE A 267 -26.66 -40.41 10.13
N ARG A 268 -27.14 -39.43 10.89
CA ARG A 268 -27.50 -39.56 12.33
C ARG A 268 -26.38 -40.20 13.17
N SER A 269 -25.13 -39.96 12.78
CA SER A 269 -23.94 -40.49 13.41
C SER A 269 -22.81 -39.48 13.32
N ILE A 270 -21.98 -39.45 14.38
CA ILE A 270 -20.83 -38.56 14.46
C ILE A 270 -19.63 -39.07 13.64
N THR A 271 -19.56 -40.38 13.39
CA THR A 271 -18.40 -40.97 12.68
C THR A 271 -18.25 -40.49 11.22
N PRO A 272 -19.30 -40.42 10.38
CA PRO A 272 -19.20 -39.84 9.07
C PRO A 272 -18.79 -38.35 9.11
N VAL A 273 -19.26 -37.64 10.13
CA VAL A 273 -18.91 -36.23 10.36
C VAL A 273 -17.40 -36.08 10.57
N LEU A 274 -16.86 -36.78 11.56
CA LEU A 274 -15.43 -36.73 11.89
C LEU A 274 -14.56 -37.20 10.72
N ALA A 275 -14.99 -38.26 10.05
CA ALA A 275 -14.26 -38.78 8.88
C ALA A 275 -14.25 -37.78 7.72
N SER A 276 -15.37 -37.10 7.45
CA SER A 276 -15.42 -36.05 6.42
C SER A 276 -14.57 -34.82 6.80
N LEU A 277 -14.55 -34.41 8.07
CA LEU A 277 -13.68 -33.34 8.54
C LEU A 277 -12.19 -33.65 8.34
N VAL A 278 -11.79 -34.93 8.58
CA VAL A 278 -10.40 -35.36 8.35
C VAL A 278 -10.04 -35.22 6.85
N THR A 279 -10.95 -35.62 5.95
CA THR A 279 -10.68 -35.49 4.50
C THR A 279 -10.55 -34.03 4.04
N ILE A 280 -11.40 -33.14 4.57
CA ILE A 280 -11.33 -31.69 4.32
C ILE A 280 -10.00 -31.13 4.84
N LEU A 281 -9.64 -31.46 6.08
CA LEU A 281 -8.41 -30.96 6.71
C LEU A 281 -7.16 -31.38 5.92
N LEU A 282 -7.08 -32.64 5.51
CA LEU A 282 -5.97 -33.14 4.69
C LEU A 282 -5.92 -32.46 3.31
N GLY A 283 -7.08 -32.16 2.72
CA GLY A 283 -7.17 -31.37 1.49
C GLY A 283 -6.64 -29.94 1.70
N LEU A 284 -7.07 -29.25 2.74
CA LEU A 284 -6.59 -27.90 3.05
C LEU A 284 -5.09 -27.86 3.33
N ILE A 285 -4.57 -28.83 4.09
CA ILE A 285 -3.12 -28.96 4.35
C ILE A 285 -2.36 -29.17 3.04
N ALA A 286 -2.85 -30.04 2.15
CA ALA A 286 -2.22 -30.26 0.86
C ALA A 286 -2.22 -29.01 -0.02
N GLY A 287 -3.37 -28.30 -0.11
CA GLY A 287 -3.51 -27.05 -0.85
C GLY A 287 -2.55 -25.98 -0.33
N PHE A 288 -2.53 -25.76 0.96
CA PHE A 288 -1.64 -24.79 1.62
C PHE A 288 -0.16 -25.15 1.39
N SER A 289 0.23 -26.40 1.63
CA SER A 289 1.62 -26.81 1.53
C SER A 289 2.16 -26.72 0.11
N VAL A 290 1.39 -27.16 -0.90
CA VAL A 290 1.82 -27.08 -2.31
C VAL A 290 1.91 -25.63 -2.79
N THR A 291 0.95 -24.80 -2.40
CA THR A 291 0.98 -23.37 -2.74
C THR A 291 2.18 -22.68 -2.11
N LEU A 292 2.47 -22.96 -0.85
CA LEU A 292 3.63 -22.43 -0.16
C LEU A 292 4.95 -22.90 -0.79
N LEU A 293 5.03 -24.16 -1.21
CA LEU A 293 6.19 -24.71 -1.91
C LEU A 293 6.44 -24.01 -3.25
N ILE A 294 5.41 -23.71 -4.02
CA ILE A 294 5.55 -23.12 -5.36
C ILE A 294 5.83 -21.63 -5.28
N PHE A 295 5.07 -20.89 -4.46
CA PHE A 295 5.12 -19.43 -4.42
C PHE A 295 5.97 -18.85 -3.27
N GLY A 296 6.36 -19.66 -2.27
CA GLY A 296 7.11 -19.22 -1.09
C GLY A 296 6.25 -18.54 -0.01
N GLN A 297 5.11 -18.00 -0.38
CA GLN A 297 4.09 -17.40 0.50
C GLN A 297 2.71 -17.69 -0.04
N VAL A 298 1.69 -17.70 0.84
CA VAL A 298 0.29 -17.86 0.46
C VAL A 298 -0.44 -16.56 0.77
N HIS A 299 -1.05 -15.96 -0.26
CA HIS A 299 -1.78 -14.72 -0.06
C HIS A 299 -3.09 -14.96 0.71
N ILE A 300 -3.44 -14.03 1.61
CA ILE A 300 -4.62 -14.18 2.48
C ILE A 300 -5.92 -14.32 1.67
N ILE A 301 -6.08 -13.64 0.55
CA ILE A 301 -7.23 -13.77 -0.35
C ILE A 301 -7.32 -15.20 -0.91
N THR A 302 -6.20 -15.85 -1.18
CA THR A 302 -6.18 -17.27 -1.59
C THR A 302 -6.72 -18.18 -0.50
N LEU A 303 -6.44 -17.89 0.78
CA LEU A 303 -6.99 -18.63 1.91
C LEU A 303 -8.50 -18.38 2.07
N VAL A 304 -8.94 -17.14 1.95
CA VAL A 304 -10.39 -16.79 2.01
C VAL A 304 -11.14 -17.50 0.90
N ALA A 305 -10.70 -17.35 -0.35
CA ALA A 305 -11.31 -18.00 -1.51
C ALA A 305 -11.18 -19.53 -1.46
N GLY A 306 -10.06 -20.03 -0.90
CA GLY A 306 -9.83 -21.46 -0.67
C GLY A 306 -10.81 -22.10 0.33
N GLY A 307 -11.48 -21.29 1.16
CA GLY A 307 -12.58 -21.75 2.00
C GLY A 307 -13.72 -22.40 1.22
N SER A 308 -13.95 -21.99 -0.04
CA SER A 308 -14.91 -22.65 -0.93
C SER A 308 -14.56 -24.11 -1.25
N LEU A 309 -13.27 -24.47 -1.16
CA LEU A 309 -12.78 -25.84 -1.34
C LEU A 309 -13.41 -26.82 -0.33
N ILE A 310 -13.77 -26.33 0.87
CA ILE A 310 -14.42 -27.11 1.92
C ILE A 310 -15.71 -27.74 1.37
N GLY A 311 -16.54 -26.94 0.67
CA GLY A 311 -17.79 -27.41 0.06
C GLY A 311 -17.59 -28.46 -1.03
N ILE A 312 -16.58 -28.30 -1.88
CA ILE A 312 -16.30 -29.26 -2.97
C ILE A 312 -15.66 -30.54 -2.41
N SER A 313 -14.78 -30.42 -1.43
CA SER A 313 -14.09 -31.59 -0.85
C SER A 313 -15.03 -32.54 -0.10
N ILE A 314 -16.10 -32.02 0.51
CA ILE A 314 -17.05 -32.84 1.23
C ILE A 314 -17.86 -33.74 0.31
N ASP A 315 -18.12 -33.32 -0.94
CA ASP A 315 -18.90 -34.10 -1.89
C ASP A 315 -18.30 -35.48 -2.11
N TYR A 316 -16.98 -35.61 -2.12
CA TYR A 316 -16.30 -36.89 -2.25
C TYR A 316 -16.63 -37.83 -1.07
N SER A 317 -16.61 -37.31 0.16
CA SER A 317 -16.98 -38.04 1.34
C SER A 317 -18.47 -38.38 1.37
N PHE A 318 -19.32 -37.46 0.93
CA PHE A 318 -20.76 -37.68 0.81
C PHE A 318 -21.08 -38.81 -0.14
N HIS A 319 -20.48 -38.87 -1.32
CA HIS A 319 -20.68 -39.97 -2.24
C HIS A 319 -20.26 -41.31 -1.64
N PHE A 320 -19.14 -41.32 -0.91
CA PHE A 320 -18.67 -42.52 -0.22
C PHE A 320 -19.67 -43.04 0.83
N PHE A 321 -20.14 -42.15 1.69
CA PHE A 321 -21.11 -42.56 2.73
C PHE A 321 -22.52 -42.76 2.19
N ALA A 322 -22.93 -42.11 1.11
CA ALA A 322 -24.23 -42.31 0.48
C ALA A 322 -24.40 -43.74 -0.09
N ASP A 323 -23.31 -44.40 -0.49
CA ASP A 323 -23.33 -45.77 -0.95
C ASP A 323 -23.82 -46.76 0.13
N MET A 324 -23.67 -46.42 1.44
CA MET A 324 -24.21 -47.19 2.54
C MET A 324 -25.74 -47.38 2.47
N PHE A 325 -26.46 -46.40 1.90
CA PHE A 325 -27.93 -46.48 1.74
C PHE A 325 -28.37 -47.27 0.51
N ARG A 326 -27.45 -47.59 -0.39
CA ARG A 326 -27.70 -48.36 -1.61
C ARG A 326 -27.71 -49.86 -1.31
N GLN A 327 -26.81 -50.30 -0.42
CA GLN A 327 -26.65 -51.71 -0.11
C GLN A 327 -27.49 -52.08 1.11
N LYS A 328 -28.42 -53.04 0.96
CA LYS A 328 -29.32 -53.49 2.05
C LYS A 328 -28.66 -54.44 3.06
N ASN A 329 -27.69 -55.24 2.59
CA ASN A 329 -26.98 -56.22 3.45
C ASN A 329 -25.49 -56.26 3.02
N GLY A 330 -24.56 -56.14 3.98
CA GLY A 330 -23.16 -56.43 3.77
C GLY A 330 -22.35 -55.28 3.11
N TRP A 331 -22.66 -54.01 3.38
CA TRP A 331 -21.85 -52.90 2.92
C TRP A 331 -20.39 -53.04 3.34
N SER A 332 -19.47 -52.84 2.42
CA SER A 332 -18.04 -52.77 2.71
C SER A 332 -17.44 -51.46 2.18
N PRO A 333 -16.45 -50.88 2.89
CA PRO A 333 -15.77 -49.65 2.40
C PRO A 333 -15.05 -49.80 1.06
N SER A 334 -14.59 -51.03 0.72
CA SER A 334 -13.94 -51.32 -0.57
C SER A 334 -14.93 -51.29 -1.72
N ASP A 335 -16.10 -51.90 -1.54
CA ASP A 335 -17.14 -51.94 -2.57
C ASP A 335 -17.72 -50.55 -2.80
N ALA A 336 -17.84 -49.75 -1.72
CA ALA A 336 -18.23 -48.34 -1.84
C ALA A 336 -17.28 -47.54 -2.74
N LEU A 337 -15.95 -47.71 -2.57
CA LEU A 337 -14.97 -47.05 -3.43
C LEU A 337 -15.11 -47.47 -4.89
N ASP A 338 -15.27 -48.79 -5.15
CA ASP A 338 -15.41 -49.31 -6.53
C ASP A 338 -16.67 -48.76 -7.22
N HIS A 339 -17.75 -48.55 -6.46
CA HIS A 339 -18.99 -48.01 -6.99
C HIS A 339 -18.89 -46.49 -7.31
N ILE A 340 -18.23 -45.71 -6.48
CA ILE A 340 -18.15 -44.23 -6.64
C ILE A 340 -17.00 -43.79 -7.48
N TRP A 341 -15.98 -44.65 -7.71
CA TRP A 341 -14.71 -44.32 -8.35
C TRP A 341 -14.88 -43.53 -9.64
N LYS A 342 -15.69 -44.05 -10.56
CA LYS A 342 -15.89 -43.42 -11.88
C LYS A 342 -16.53 -42.04 -11.78
N GLY A 343 -17.55 -41.88 -10.94
CA GLY A 343 -18.27 -40.62 -10.77
C GLY A 343 -17.42 -39.56 -10.11
N VAL A 344 -16.79 -39.91 -8.98
CA VAL A 344 -16.00 -38.99 -8.19
C VAL A 344 -14.71 -38.59 -8.92
N SER A 345 -14.06 -39.55 -9.62
CA SER A 345 -12.88 -39.24 -10.44
C SER A 345 -13.22 -38.30 -11.61
N LEU A 346 -14.37 -38.49 -12.26
CA LEU A 346 -14.81 -37.60 -13.33
C LEU A 346 -15.07 -36.19 -12.79
N GLY A 347 -15.74 -36.08 -11.60
CA GLY A 347 -15.95 -34.80 -10.92
C GLY A 347 -14.64 -34.12 -10.54
N LEU A 348 -13.65 -34.89 -10.05
CA LEU A 348 -12.32 -34.36 -9.76
C LEU A 348 -11.66 -33.82 -11.04
N ILE A 349 -11.64 -34.59 -12.13
CA ILE A 349 -11.01 -34.20 -13.40
C ILE A 349 -11.64 -32.90 -13.92
N THR A 350 -12.97 -32.81 -13.94
CA THR A 350 -13.65 -31.58 -14.40
C THR A 350 -13.33 -30.36 -13.53
N SER A 351 -13.27 -30.54 -12.21
CA SER A 351 -12.90 -29.47 -11.29
C SER A 351 -11.43 -29.05 -11.45
N VAL A 352 -10.51 -30.01 -11.59
CA VAL A 352 -9.09 -29.73 -11.86
C VAL A 352 -8.91 -28.99 -13.17
N LEU A 353 -9.62 -29.41 -14.25
CA LEU A 353 -9.58 -28.70 -15.54
C LEU A 353 -10.12 -27.28 -15.42
N ALA A 354 -11.22 -27.07 -14.67
CA ALA A 354 -11.78 -25.74 -14.45
C ALA A 354 -10.79 -24.82 -13.71
N PHE A 355 -10.19 -25.28 -12.61
CA PHE A 355 -9.17 -24.52 -11.91
C PHE A 355 -7.88 -24.35 -12.73
N SER A 356 -7.51 -25.32 -13.57
CA SER A 356 -6.34 -25.21 -14.46
C SER A 356 -6.48 -24.09 -15.48
N ALA A 357 -7.71 -23.73 -15.88
CA ALA A 357 -7.95 -22.58 -16.74
C ALA A 357 -7.49 -21.27 -16.10
N LEU A 358 -7.56 -21.15 -14.76
CA LEU A 358 -7.08 -19.97 -14.04
C LEU A 358 -5.55 -19.81 -14.06
N LEU A 359 -4.80 -20.90 -14.35
CA LEU A 359 -3.33 -20.83 -14.49
C LEU A 359 -2.90 -20.05 -15.73
N ILE A 360 -3.78 -19.94 -16.73
CA ILE A 360 -3.53 -19.20 -17.98
C ILE A 360 -3.64 -17.69 -17.74
N ALA A 361 -4.45 -17.28 -16.73
CA ALA A 361 -4.63 -15.89 -16.41
C ALA A 361 -3.29 -15.22 -16.01
N PRO A 362 -3.04 -13.98 -16.44
CA PRO A 362 -1.80 -13.27 -16.13
C PRO A 362 -1.68 -12.87 -14.65
N PHE A 363 -2.72 -13.11 -13.82
CA PHE A 363 -2.79 -12.70 -12.44
C PHE A 363 -2.18 -13.73 -11.48
N PRO A 364 -1.09 -13.40 -10.73
CA PRO A 364 -0.48 -14.31 -9.75
C PRO A 364 -1.48 -14.82 -8.68
N GLY A 365 -2.41 -13.97 -8.23
CA GLY A 365 -3.43 -14.38 -7.27
C GLY A 365 -4.35 -15.47 -7.78
N LEU A 366 -4.79 -15.40 -9.06
CA LEU A 366 -5.59 -16.46 -9.67
C LEU A 366 -4.78 -17.75 -9.86
N LYS A 367 -3.48 -17.64 -10.16
CA LYS A 367 -2.59 -18.81 -10.22
C LYS A 367 -2.41 -19.45 -8.85
N GLN A 368 -2.25 -18.66 -7.79
CA GLN A 368 -2.20 -19.19 -6.43
C GLN A 368 -3.50 -19.90 -6.05
N LEU A 369 -4.65 -19.29 -6.34
CA LEU A 369 -5.96 -19.90 -6.10
C LEU A 369 -6.12 -21.21 -6.86
N ALA A 370 -5.71 -21.25 -8.13
CA ALA A 370 -5.75 -22.46 -8.94
C ALA A 370 -4.90 -23.58 -8.32
N VAL A 371 -3.63 -23.29 -7.98
CA VAL A 371 -2.73 -24.27 -7.37
C VAL A 371 -3.27 -24.76 -6.03
N PHE A 372 -3.75 -23.84 -5.17
CA PHE A 372 -4.35 -24.17 -3.89
C PHE A 372 -5.55 -25.11 -4.07
N SER A 373 -6.45 -24.79 -4.99
CA SER A 373 -7.66 -25.57 -5.23
C SER A 373 -7.34 -26.93 -5.85
N ILE A 374 -6.48 -27.00 -6.84
CA ILE A 374 -6.07 -28.25 -7.48
C ILE A 374 -5.41 -29.20 -6.47
N ALA A 375 -4.42 -28.69 -5.73
CA ALA A 375 -3.70 -29.48 -4.73
C ALA A 375 -4.61 -29.91 -3.58
N GLY A 376 -5.49 -29.02 -3.13
CA GLY A 376 -6.48 -29.30 -2.10
C GLY A 376 -7.49 -30.36 -2.50
N LEU A 377 -8.03 -30.29 -3.73
CA LEU A 377 -8.94 -31.31 -4.25
C LEU A 377 -8.25 -32.66 -4.42
N LEU A 378 -7.03 -32.70 -4.93
CA LEU A 378 -6.23 -33.93 -5.04
C LEU A 378 -5.92 -34.52 -3.65
N GLY A 379 -5.59 -33.67 -2.68
CA GLY A 379 -5.39 -34.07 -1.31
C GLY A 379 -6.66 -34.65 -0.68
N ALA A 380 -7.80 -33.96 -0.78
CA ALA A 380 -9.07 -34.44 -0.26
C ALA A 380 -9.50 -35.77 -0.93
N PHE A 381 -9.37 -35.88 -2.24
CA PHE A 381 -9.65 -37.09 -2.97
C PHE A 381 -8.75 -38.26 -2.54
N GLY A 382 -7.44 -38.00 -2.37
CA GLY A 382 -6.51 -38.99 -1.81
C GLY A 382 -6.92 -39.44 -0.40
N ALA A 383 -7.37 -38.51 0.46
CA ALA A 383 -7.88 -38.86 1.78
C ALA A 383 -9.14 -39.75 1.73
N VAL A 384 -10.04 -39.50 0.77
CA VAL A 384 -11.23 -40.35 0.56
C VAL A 384 -10.83 -41.76 0.12
N ILE A 385 -9.82 -41.91 -0.70
CA ILE A 385 -9.37 -43.21 -1.19
C ILE A 385 -8.61 -44.00 -0.12
N PHE A 386 -7.69 -43.35 0.59
CA PHE A 386 -6.72 -44.02 1.44
C PHE A 386 -7.07 -44.00 2.92
N ILE A 387 -7.72 -42.95 3.43
CA ILE A 387 -8.01 -42.75 4.85
C ILE A 387 -9.44 -43.11 5.17
N LEU A 388 -10.41 -42.67 4.36
CA LEU A 388 -11.83 -42.82 4.66
C LEU A 388 -12.26 -44.28 4.84
N PRO A 389 -11.81 -45.26 4.01
CA PRO A 389 -12.15 -46.67 4.21
C PRO A 389 -11.65 -47.24 5.55
N LEU A 390 -10.53 -46.76 6.06
CA LEU A 390 -9.99 -47.16 7.37
C LEU A 390 -10.86 -46.64 8.51
N LEU A 391 -11.28 -45.38 8.43
CA LEU A 391 -12.14 -44.74 9.41
C LEU A 391 -13.54 -45.37 9.40
N ALA A 392 -14.03 -45.75 8.22
CA ALA A 392 -15.35 -46.34 8.02
C ALA A 392 -15.39 -47.87 8.30
N ALA A 393 -14.24 -48.55 8.45
CA ALA A 393 -14.16 -50.00 8.57
C ALA A 393 -14.96 -50.60 9.74
N ARG A 394 -15.25 -49.81 10.78
CA ARG A 394 -16.02 -50.23 11.98
C ARG A 394 -17.41 -49.61 12.03
N MET A 395 -17.85 -48.93 10.94
CA MET A 395 -19.16 -48.31 10.92
C MET A 395 -20.25 -49.33 10.67
N GLN A 396 -21.37 -49.16 11.40
CA GLN A 396 -22.58 -49.95 11.19
C GLN A 396 -23.41 -49.32 10.06
N VAL A 397 -24.10 -50.17 9.30
CA VAL A 397 -25.03 -49.71 8.26
C VAL A 397 -26.23 -49.02 8.91
N TYR A 398 -26.45 -47.77 8.56
CA TYR A 398 -27.58 -46.99 9.09
C TYR A 398 -28.84 -47.17 8.25
N LYS A 399 -30.00 -47.08 8.92
CA LYS A 399 -31.28 -47.06 8.21
C LYS A 399 -31.39 -45.78 7.39
N SER A 400 -31.95 -45.89 6.19
CA SER A 400 -32.22 -44.79 5.31
C SER A 400 -32.97 -43.66 6.04
N PRO A 401 -32.49 -42.41 6.00
CA PRO A 401 -33.12 -41.30 6.72
C PRO A 401 -34.49 -40.95 6.13
N ALA A 402 -35.43 -40.50 6.98
CA ALA A 402 -36.78 -40.12 6.57
C ALA A 402 -36.80 -39.03 5.48
N ILE A 403 -35.80 -38.14 5.48
CA ILE A 403 -35.64 -37.08 4.48
C ILE A 403 -35.51 -37.64 3.06
N LEU A 404 -34.90 -38.82 2.89
CA LEU A 404 -34.81 -39.48 1.59
C LEU A 404 -36.19 -39.87 1.04
N SER A 405 -37.13 -40.20 1.90
CA SER A 405 -38.52 -40.49 1.52
C SER A 405 -39.23 -39.23 1.00
N TYR A 406 -39.03 -38.09 1.65
CA TYR A 406 -39.55 -36.80 1.15
C TYR A 406 -38.92 -36.38 -0.16
N LEU A 407 -37.60 -36.54 -0.32
CA LEU A 407 -36.91 -36.27 -1.58
C LEU A 407 -37.41 -37.18 -2.72
N LYS A 408 -37.67 -38.49 -2.42
CA LYS A 408 -38.24 -39.40 -3.41
C LYS A 408 -39.66 -38.95 -3.85
N LEU A 409 -40.49 -38.50 -2.89
CA LEU A 409 -41.81 -37.95 -3.19
C LEU A 409 -41.69 -36.70 -4.05
N TRP A 410 -40.76 -35.82 -3.74
CA TRP A 410 -40.51 -34.58 -4.50
C TRP A 410 -40.04 -34.88 -5.93
N VAL A 411 -39.08 -35.81 -6.11
CA VAL A 411 -38.63 -36.25 -7.44
C VAL A 411 -39.78 -36.93 -8.20
N ALA A 412 -40.57 -37.79 -7.54
CA ALA A 412 -41.74 -38.41 -8.14
C ALA A 412 -42.78 -37.37 -8.59
N TRP A 413 -43.03 -36.36 -7.76
CA TRP A 413 -43.92 -35.26 -8.11
C TRP A 413 -43.42 -34.52 -9.39
N TRP A 414 -42.11 -34.22 -9.51
CA TRP A 414 -41.50 -33.63 -10.70
C TRP A 414 -41.63 -34.54 -11.93
N GLN A 415 -41.43 -35.85 -11.76
CA GLN A 415 -41.57 -36.83 -12.85
C GLN A 415 -43.02 -36.90 -13.35
N LEU A 416 -43.99 -36.91 -12.45
CA LEU A 416 -45.42 -36.91 -12.76
C LEU A 416 -45.87 -35.61 -13.45
N ASN A 417 -45.33 -34.48 -13.06
CA ASN A 417 -45.68 -33.18 -13.59
C ASN A 417 -44.78 -32.71 -14.74
N ASN A 418 -43.91 -33.58 -15.26
CA ASN A 418 -42.98 -33.28 -16.36
C ASN A 418 -43.67 -33.20 -17.74
N SER A 419 -44.74 -32.37 -17.81
CA SER A 419 -45.40 -32.06 -19.05
C SER A 419 -44.63 -30.97 -19.82
N ARG A 420 -44.74 -30.97 -21.15
CA ARG A 420 -44.13 -29.92 -22.00
C ARG A 420 -44.51 -28.50 -21.57
N ARG A 421 -45.73 -28.33 -21.01
CA ARG A 421 -46.19 -27.03 -20.49
C ARG A 421 -45.42 -26.59 -19.26
N VAL A 422 -45.17 -27.49 -18.29
CA VAL A 422 -44.37 -27.21 -17.09
C VAL A 422 -42.93 -26.90 -17.44
N GLN A 423 -42.33 -27.68 -18.36
CA GLN A 423 -40.99 -27.39 -18.87
C GLN A 423 -40.91 -26.02 -19.53
N SER A 424 -41.85 -25.65 -20.37
CA SER A 424 -41.88 -24.36 -21.02
C SER A 424 -42.02 -23.20 -19.98
N ILE A 425 -42.86 -23.37 -18.97
CA ILE A 425 -43.03 -22.38 -17.89
C ILE A 425 -41.72 -22.22 -17.12
N VAL A 426 -41.04 -23.31 -16.74
CA VAL A 426 -39.78 -23.25 -16.04
C VAL A 426 -38.72 -22.55 -16.87
N ILE A 427 -38.61 -22.86 -18.18
CA ILE A 427 -37.70 -22.20 -19.10
C ILE A 427 -37.99 -20.71 -19.21
N VAL A 428 -39.26 -20.32 -19.39
CA VAL A 428 -39.63 -18.91 -19.48
C VAL A 428 -39.32 -18.16 -18.19
N VAL A 429 -39.68 -18.73 -17.04
CA VAL A 429 -39.37 -18.14 -15.72
C VAL A 429 -37.85 -18.01 -15.53
N SER A 430 -37.08 -19.03 -15.90
CA SER A 430 -35.61 -18.96 -15.83
C SER A 430 -35.04 -17.86 -16.73
N ILE A 431 -35.51 -17.74 -17.97
CA ILE A 431 -35.10 -16.67 -18.89
C ILE A 431 -35.46 -15.27 -18.31
N VAL A 432 -36.68 -15.12 -17.77
CA VAL A 432 -37.10 -13.85 -17.14
C VAL A 432 -36.22 -13.50 -15.94
N LEU A 433 -35.92 -14.48 -15.06
CA LEU A 433 -35.06 -14.28 -13.91
C LEU A 433 -33.62 -13.93 -14.30
N VAL A 434 -33.04 -14.65 -15.30
CA VAL A 434 -31.70 -14.35 -15.81
C VAL A 434 -31.66 -12.98 -16.47
N SER A 435 -32.69 -12.62 -17.27
CA SER A 435 -32.77 -11.30 -17.89
C SER A 435 -32.92 -10.18 -16.85
N ALA A 436 -33.76 -10.37 -15.84
CA ALA A 436 -33.90 -9.43 -14.74
C ALA A 436 -32.58 -9.29 -13.94
N ALA A 437 -31.94 -10.40 -13.64
CA ALA A 437 -30.64 -10.41 -12.98
C ALA A 437 -29.56 -9.68 -13.80
N SER A 438 -29.49 -9.89 -15.10
CA SER A 438 -28.50 -9.24 -15.98
C SER A 438 -28.67 -7.71 -16.07
N VAL A 439 -29.90 -7.19 -15.90
CA VAL A 439 -30.20 -5.75 -15.85
C VAL A 439 -29.85 -5.16 -14.48
N LEU A 440 -30.03 -5.93 -13.42
CA LEU A 440 -29.75 -5.50 -12.03
C LEU A 440 -28.29 -5.66 -11.62
N LEU A 441 -27.58 -6.62 -12.23
CA LEU A 441 -26.17 -6.85 -11.99
C LEU A 441 -25.34 -5.69 -12.59
N LYS A 442 -24.74 -4.91 -11.70
CA LYS A 442 -23.68 -3.96 -12.06
C LYS A 442 -22.35 -4.62 -11.69
N SER A 443 -21.47 -4.78 -12.67
CA SER A 443 -20.08 -5.15 -12.39
C SER A 443 -19.39 -3.94 -11.74
N ASP A 444 -18.86 -4.13 -10.57
CA ASP A 444 -17.98 -3.17 -9.92
C ASP A 444 -16.58 -3.75 -9.92
N ASP A 445 -15.75 -3.21 -10.82
CA ASP A 445 -14.37 -3.67 -11.04
C ASP A 445 -13.37 -2.84 -10.19
N ASP A 446 -13.85 -2.09 -9.20
CA ASP A 446 -12.99 -1.28 -8.32
C ASP A 446 -12.33 -2.18 -7.27
N ILE A 447 -11.01 -2.36 -7.41
CA ILE A 447 -10.19 -3.15 -6.48
C ILE A 447 -10.20 -2.57 -5.07
N ARG A 448 -10.49 -1.27 -4.91
CA ARG A 448 -10.64 -0.66 -3.60
C ARG A 448 -11.70 -1.35 -2.76
N MET A 449 -12.70 -1.95 -3.42
CA MET A 449 -13.73 -2.75 -2.75
C MET A 449 -13.20 -4.04 -2.12
N LEU A 450 -12.12 -4.62 -2.66
CA LEU A 450 -11.48 -5.81 -2.09
C LEU A 450 -10.73 -5.54 -0.77
N GLN A 451 -10.37 -4.28 -0.56
CA GLN A 451 -9.77 -3.79 0.68
C GLN A 451 -10.46 -2.49 1.09
N ALA A 452 -11.78 -2.51 1.25
CA ALA A 452 -12.48 -1.33 1.75
C ALA A 452 -11.85 -0.95 3.11
N PRO A 453 -11.07 0.16 3.17
CA PRO A 453 -10.46 0.56 4.43
C PRO A 453 -11.56 0.89 5.41
N ALA A 454 -11.35 0.58 6.69
CA ALA A 454 -12.33 0.92 7.71
C ALA A 454 -12.58 2.44 7.69
N PRO A 455 -13.83 2.88 7.79
CA PRO A 455 -14.17 4.30 7.80
C PRO A 455 -13.39 5.10 8.86
N GLU A 456 -13.05 4.46 9.98
CA GLU A 456 -12.26 5.07 11.08
C GLU A 456 -10.83 5.38 10.63
N VAL A 457 -10.15 4.44 9.96
CA VAL A 457 -8.77 4.64 9.45
C VAL A 457 -8.75 5.76 8.43
N LEU A 458 -9.74 5.79 7.52
CA LEU A 458 -9.87 6.87 6.52
C LEU A 458 -10.13 8.23 7.16
N ALA A 459 -10.96 8.27 8.22
CA ALA A 459 -11.26 9.52 8.92
C ALA A 459 -10.03 10.07 9.66
N ASP A 460 -9.27 9.20 10.34
CA ASP A 460 -8.02 9.54 11.01
C ASP A 460 -6.99 10.05 10.00
N GLU A 461 -6.83 9.35 8.89
CA GLU A 461 -5.91 9.71 7.81
C GLU A 461 -6.28 11.04 7.18
N ALA A 462 -7.55 11.24 6.80
CA ALA A 462 -8.03 12.50 6.25
C ALA A 462 -7.83 13.70 7.21
N LYS A 463 -8.03 13.48 8.51
CA LYS A 463 -7.79 14.52 9.52
C LYS A 463 -6.29 14.82 9.65
N LEU A 464 -5.44 13.79 9.63
CA LEU A 464 -3.99 13.95 9.63
C LEU A 464 -3.52 14.69 8.36
N GLU A 465 -4.00 14.29 7.18
CA GLU A 465 -3.70 14.94 5.90
C GLU A 465 -4.04 16.44 5.92
N SER A 466 -5.24 16.78 6.41
CA SER A 466 -5.69 18.18 6.51
C SER A 466 -4.84 19.01 7.46
N LEU A 467 -4.35 18.40 8.55
CA LEU A 467 -3.52 19.09 9.56
C LEU A 467 -2.06 19.22 9.12
N LEU A 468 -1.53 18.22 8.42
CA LEU A 468 -0.14 18.18 7.96
C LEU A 468 0.03 18.81 6.57
N ASN A 469 -1.06 19.07 5.85
CA ASN A 469 -1.06 19.46 4.44
C ASN A 469 -0.20 18.52 3.57
N GLN A 470 -0.28 17.22 3.87
CA GLN A 470 0.42 16.15 3.17
C GLN A 470 -0.59 15.12 2.70
N ASN A 471 -0.38 14.56 1.52
CA ASN A 471 -1.18 13.46 1.02
C ASN A 471 -0.40 12.16 1.24
N PHE A 472 -0.99 11.20 1.93
CA PHE A 472 -0.45 9.85 2.14
C PHE A 472 -0.84 8.89 1.00
N GLY A 473 -1.48 9.41 -0.05
CA GLY A 473 -1.94 8.62 -1.20
C GLY A 473 -0.82 7.94 -1.98
N THR A 474 -1.18 6.87 -2.68
CA THR A 474 -0.29 6.02 -3.49
C THR A 474 -0.03 6.59 -4.89
N GLN A 475 -0.45 7.82 -5.17
CA GLN A 475 -0.34 8.49 -6.47
C GLN A 475 0.93 9.33 -6.53
N PHE A 476 1.69 9.17 -7.61
CA PHE A 476 2.91 9.93 -7.82
C PHE A 476 3.21 10.10 -9.32
N ILE A 477 4.13 11.00 -9.65
CA ILE A 477 4.68 11.11 -11.00
C ILE A 477 6.09 10.55 -10.99
N LEU A 478 6.34 9.58 -11.88
CA LEU A 478 7.67 9.05 -12.15
C LEU A 478 8.35 9.90 -13.20
N VAL A 479 9.57 10.35 -12.91
CA VAL A 479 10.41 11.13 -13.82
C VAL A 479 11.69 10.35 -14.07
N GLU A 480 11.97 10.06 -15.35
CA GLU A 480 13.10 9.28 -15.81
C GLU A 480 14.11 10.17 -16.58
N GLY A 481 15.36 9.74 -16.64
CA GLY A 481 16.41 10.37 -17.40
C GLY A 481 17.63 9.47 -17.54
N LYS A 482 18.48 9.69 -18.55
CA LYS A 482 19.71 8.92 -18.72
C LYS A 482 20.73 9.21 -17.61
N THR A 483 20.76 10.44 -17.16
CA THR A 483 21.63 10.94 -16.10
C THR A 483 20.80 11.62 -14.99
N ALA A 484 21.40 11.88 -13.83
CA ALA A 484 20.75 12.66 -12.77
C ALA A 484 20.38 14.07 -13.23
N GLU A 485 21.21 14.67 -14.07
CA GLU A 485 20.95 15.98 -14.66
C GLU A 485 19.70 15.98 -15.56
N ASP A 486 19.53 14.94 -16.39
CA ASP A 486 18.34 14.81 -17.24
C ASP A 486 17.07 14.67 -16.40
N VAL A 487 17.13 13.90 -15.31
CA VAL A 487 15.99 13.74 -14.38
C VAL A 487 15.61 15.09 -13.77
N LEU A 488 16.58 15.87 -13.30
CA LEU A 488 16.33 17.18 -12.71
C LEU A 488 15.72 18.15 -13.74
N GLN A 489 16.23 18.15 -14.99
CA GLN A 489 15.66 18.97 -16.07
C GLN A 489 14.22 18.56 -16.40
N ASN A 490 13.93 17.27 -16.45
CA ASN A 490 12.58 16.75 -16.71
C ASN A 490 11.61 17.10 -15.56
N GLU A 491 12.05 17.04 -14.30
CA GLU A 491 11.26 17.53 -13.16
C GLU A 491 10.96 19.04 -13.27
N GLU A 492 11.94 19.84 -13.67
CA GLU A 492 11.76 21.28 -13.85
C GLU A 492 10.76 21.59 -14.97
N LEU A 493 10.78 20.85 -16.08
CA LEU A 493 9.77 20.93 -17.13
C LEU A 493 8.38 20.54 -16.63
N LEU A 494 8.30 19.45 -15.88
CA LEU A 494 7.06 19.01 -15.23
C LEU A 494 6.51 20.09 -14.30
N PHE A 495 7.34 20.68 -13.45
CA PHE A 495 6.90 21.72 -12.50
C PHE A 495 6.36 22.96 -13.21
N LYS A 496 6.98 23.34 -14.33
CA LYS A 496 6.47 24.41 -15.17
C LYS A 496 5.08 24.08 -15.72
N SER A 497 4.86 22.85 -16.15
CA SER A 497 3.55 22.41 -16.64
C SER A 497 2.53 22.29 -15.51
N LEU A 498 2.91 21.75 -14.35
CA LEU A 498 2.04 21.68 -13.17
C LEU A 498 1.62 23.08 -12.67
N SER A 499 2.47 24.09 -12.80
CA SER A 499 2.15 25.47 -12.39
C SER A 499 1.07 26.14 -13.25
N THR A 500 0.71 25.55 -14.38
CA THR A 500 -0.39 26.05 -15.25
C THR A 500 -1.77 25.52 -14.84
N LEU A 501 -1.84 24.57 -13.90
CA LEU A 501 -3.10 24.03 -13.40
C LEU A 501 -3.74 24.96 -12.36
N ASP A 502 -5.07 24.99 -12.35
CA ASP A 502 -5.85 25.59 -11.28
C ASP A 502 -5.81 24.66 -10.04
N TRP A 503 -4.94 25.03 -9.09
CA TRP A 503 -4.86 24.34 -7.80
C TRP A 503 -5.88 24.92 -6.81
N PRO A 504 -6.49 24.10 -5.95
CA PRO A 504 -7.30 24.62 -4.84
C PRO A 504 -6.47 25.61 -4.01
N GLN A 505 -7.10 26.71 -3.62
CA GLN A 505 -6.52 27.90 -3.03
C GLN A 505 -5.57 27.62 -1.85
N ASP A 506 -4.31 27.40 -2.13
CA ASP A 506 -3.20 27.63 -1.20
C ASP A 506 -1.99 28.12 -2.01
N ASN A 507 -1.34 29.17 -1.55
CA ASN A 507 -0.20 29.83 -2.21
C ASN A 507 1.08 28.95 -2.25
N GLN A 508 0.98 27.62 -2.17
CA GLN A 508 2.12 26.70 -2.12
C GLN A 508 2.09 25.75 -3.32
N PRO A 509 3.26 25.37 -3.86
CA PRO A 509 3.31 24.35 -4.88
C PRO A 509 2.77 23.04 -4.32
N ASN A 510 1.73 22.51 -4.96
CA ASN A 510 1.06 21.27 -4.53
C ASN A 510 1.81 20.02 -5.03
N TRP A 511 3.13 20.11 -5.20
CA TRP A 511 4.01 19.00 -5.58
C TRP A 511 5.36 19.10 -4.87
N LEU A 512 6.01 17.96 -4.70
CA LEU A 512 7.30 17.84 -4.06
C LEU A 512 8.20 16.90 -4.87
N GLY A 513 9.34 17.39 -5.32
CA GLY A 513 10.34 16.61 -6.04
C GLY A 513 11.77 17.07 -5.71
N VAL A 514 12.75 16.33 -6.18
CA VAL A 514 14.17 16.53 -5.88
C VAL A 514 14.68 17.86 -6.43
N SER A 515 14.20 18.26 -7.63
CA SER A 515 14.67 19.51 -8.29
C SER A 515 14.25 20.80 -7.57
N SER A 516 13.31 20.71 -6.60
CA SER A 516 13.00 21.84 -5.71
C SER A 516 14.17 22.18 -4.77
N PHE A 517 15.01 21.19 -4.42
CA PHE A 517 16.12 21.34 -3.48
C PHE A 517 17.48 21.39 -4.16
N ILE A 518 17.59 20.78 -5.33
CA ILE A 518 18.77 20.85 -6.17
C ILE A 518 18.34 21.12 -7.63
N PRO A 519 18.39 22.37 -8.09
CA PRO A 519 18.14 22.68 -9.50
C PRO A 519 19.16 22.02 -10.41
N SER A 520 18.78 21.71 -11.65
CA SER A 520 19.69 21.23 -12.69
C SER A 520 20.87 22.20 -12.87
N ILE A 521 22.01 21.68 -13.28
CA ILE A 521 23.19 22.53 -13.55
C ILE A 521 22.85 23.60 -14.57
N LYS A 522 22.08 23.25 -15.61
CA LYS A 522 21.57 24.19 -16.61
C LYS A 522 20.75 25.32 -15.97
N LYS A 523 19.89 25.02 -15.03
CA LYS A 523 19.10 26.03 -14.30
C LYS A 523 19.97 26.86 -13.37
N GLN A 524 20.92 26.23 -12.68
CA GLN A 524 21.90 26.92 -11.83
C GLN A 524 22.72 27.94 -12.61
N GLU A 525 23.18 27.58 -13.80
CA GLU A 525 23.93 28.50 -14.68
C GLU A 525 23.05 29.64 -15.17
N ASN A 526 21.79 29.37 -15.52
CA ASN A 526 20.85 30.41 -15.90
C ASN A 526 20.54 31.36 -14.74
N ASN A 527 20.32 30.83 -13.53
CA ASN A 527 20.09 31.63 -12.33
C ASN A 527 21.28 32.55 -12.04
N LEU A 528 22.50 31.99 -12.06
CA LEU A 528 23.71 32.79 -11.83
C LEU A 528 23.81 33.92 -12.86
N ARG A 529 23.56 33.65 -14.14
CA ARG A 529 23.59 34.64 -15.21
C ARG A 529 22.58 35.77 -14.97
N LEU A 530 21.38 35.43 -14.52
CA LEU A 530 20.35 36.41 -14.17
C LEU A 530 20.75 37.25 -12.95
N ILE A 531 21.34 36.63 -11.92
CA ILE A 531 21.81 37.34 -10.72
C ILE A 531 23.00 38.23 -11.03
N THR A 532 23.95 37.78 -11.87
CA THR A 532 25.05 38.61 -12.35
C THR A 532 24.54 39.88 -13.02
N SER A 533 23.40 39.82 -13.71
CA SER A 533 22.78 41.00 -14.33
C SER A 533 22.27 42.04 -13.32
N LEU A 534 22.11 41.67 -12.04
CA LEU A 534 21.73 42.61 -10.97
C LEU A 534 22.91 43.44 -10.47
N GLY A 535 24.13 42.89 -10.58
CA GLY A 535 25.36 43.43 -9.99
C GLY A 535 26.27 44.26 -10.92
N HIS A 536 26.32 43.97 -12.22
CA HIS A 536 27.35 44.50 -13.09
C HIS A 536 27.27 46.01 -13.35
N PRO A 537 28.37 46.77 -13.13
CA PRO A 537 28.41 48.21 -13.23
C PRO A 537 28.17 48.77 -14.66
N LYS A 538 28.41 47.96 -15.71
CA LYS A 538 28.21 48.37 -17.12
C LYS A 538 26.75 48.69 -17.48
N ASN A 539 25.77 48.21 -16.67
CA ASN A 539 24.35 48.33 -16.99
C ASN A 539 23.55 49.11 -15.92
N ASN A 540 24.20 49.88 -15.06
CA ASN A 540 23.52 50.51 -13.91
C ASN A 540 22.69 49.47 -13.12
N GLY A 541 23.36 48.45 -12.60
CA GLY A 541 22.78 47.27 -11.99
C GLY A 541 21.75 47.61 -10.91
N VAL A 542 20.85 46.68 -10.65
CA VAL A 542 19.78 46.88 -9.64
C VAL A 542 20.38 47.17 -8.27
N ILE A 543 21.53 46.58 -7.94
CA ILE A 543 22.24 46.83 -6.67
C ILE A 543 22.73 48.27 -6.56
N ASN A 544 23.24 48.88 -7.66
CA ASN A 544 23.69 50.27 -7.67
C ASN A 544 22.50 51.20 -7.45
N ARG A 545 21.37 50.98 -8.13
CA ARG A 545 20.13 51.73 -7.94
C ARG A 545 19.57 51.59 -6.51
N LEU A 546 19.70 50.40 -5.91
CA LEU A 546 19.34 50.18 -4.50
C LEU A 546 20.26 51.00 -3.60
N ALA A 547 21.58 50.93 -3.79
CA ALA A 547 22.56 51.67 -2.99
C ALA A 547 22.31 53.17 -3.05
N ASP A 548 22.10 53.73 -4.24
CA ASP A 548 21.76 55.15 -4.42
C ASP A 548 20.46 55.54 -3.73
N SER A 549 19.44 54.68 -3.77
CA SER A 549 18.11 54.99 -3.23
C SER A 549 18.04 55.00 -1.71
N VAL A 550 18.89 54.22 -1.02
CA VAL A 550 18.87 54.07 0.45
C VAL A 550 20.18 54.52 1.12
N GLY A 551 21.13 55.01 0.32
CA GLY A 551 22.40 55.54 0.86
C GLY A 551 23.35 54.44 1.36
N LEU A 552 23.41 53.27 0.70
CA LEU A 552 24.37 52.21 1.04
C LEU A 552 25.77 52.61 0.58
N SER A 553 26.78 52.16 1.32
CA SER A 553 28.18 52.34 0.93
C SER A 553 28.50 51.56 -0.34
N ASP A 554 29.40 52.08 -1.19
CA ASP A 554 29.94 51.40 -2.37
C ASP A 554 30.57 50.03 -2.01
N THR A 555 31.05 49.86 -0.78
CA THR A 555 31.59 48.60 -0.29
C THR A 555 30.57 47.48 -0.34
N VAL A 556 29.29 47.73 -0.10
CA VAL A 556 28.22 46.72 -0.18
C VAL A 556 28.03 46.24 -1.63
N VAL A 557 28.14 47.16 -2.58
CA VAL A 557 28.03 46.84 -4.01
C VAL A 557 29.24 46.01 -4.45
N ASP A 558 30.45 46.39 -4.01
CA ASP A 558 31.68 45.69 -4.34
C ASP A 558 31.70 44.28 -3.69
N ASP A 559 31.27 44.15 -2.43
CA ASP A 559 31.17 42.89 -1.73
C ASP A 559 30.17 41.94 -2.42
N PHE A 560 29.00 42.45 -2.80
CA PHE A 560 28.01 41.68 -3.54
C PHE A 560 28.56 41.16 -4.89
N ASN A 561 29.25 42.01 -5.66
CA ASN A 561 29.88 41.62 -6.93
C ASN A 561 30.98 40.58 -6.70
N ALA A 562 31.83 40.77 -5.70
CA ALA A 562 32.91 39.84 -5.36
C ALA A 562 32.36 38.45 -4.93
N GLU A 563 31.25 38.44 -4.22
CA GLU A 563 30.60 37.17 -3.80
C GLU A 563 29.94 36.47 -5.00
N ILE A 564 29.34 37.20 -5.95
CA ILE A 564 28.86 36.62 -7.22
C ILE A 564 30.02 35.96 -7.98
N ASP A 565 31.16 36.66 -8.09
CA ASP A 565 32.35 36.14 -8.79
C ASP A 565 32.93 34.88 -8.12
N LYS A 566 32.97 34.84 -6.80
CA LYS A 566 33.35 33.62 -6.05
C LYS A 566 32.40 32.45 -6.31
N SER A 567 31.10 32.71 -6.34
CA SER A 567 30.08 31.67 -6.58
C SER A 567 30.04 31.21 -8.05
N SER A 568 30.72 31.93 -8.98
CA SER A 568 30.78 31.57 -10.39
C SER A 568 31.59 30.31 -10.68
N THR A 569 32.39 29.85 -9.73
CA THR A 569 33.38 28.79 -10.00
C THR A 569 32.85 27.36 -9.83
N ILE A 570 31.89 27.10 -8.96
CA ILE A 570 31.44 25.70 -8.65
C ILE A 570 29.92 25.60 -8.57
N PRO A 571 29.26 24.81 -9.45
CA PRO A 571 27.85 24.45 -9.29
C PRO A 571 27.67 23.40 -8.21
N LEU A 572 26.50 23.38 -7.58
CA LEU A 572 26.10 22.29 -6.70
C LEU A 572 25.78 21.06 -7.55
N THR A 573 26.62 20.03 -7.45
CA THR A 573 26.39 18.77 -8.17
C THR A 573 25.42 17.86 -7.43
N PHE A 574 24.70 17.02 -8.19
CA PHE A 574 23.79 16.04 -7.60
C PHE A 574 24.48 15.14 -6.56
N ASN A 575 25.68 14.64 -6.84
CA ASN A 575 26.40 13.77 -5.92
C ASN A 575 26.78 14.50 -4.61
N ALA A 576 27.27 15.74 -4.72
CA ALA A 576 27.60 16.52 -3.52
C ALA A 576 26.37 16.77 -2.63
N TRP A 577 25.20 16.99 -3.24
CA TRP A 577 23.95 17.13 -2.51
C TRP A 577 23.47 15.79 -1.94
N PHE A 578 23.49 14.72 -2.75
CA PHE A 578 22.98 13.42 -2.37
C PHE A 578 23.77 12.77 -1.23
N ASP A 579 25.11 12.93 -1.22
CA ASP A 579 26.01 12.39 -0.20
C ASP A 579 26.03 13.24 1.10
N SER A 580 25.44 14.43 1.07
CA SER A 580 25.35 15.28 2.25
C SER A 580 24.40 14.71 3.31
N PRO A 581 24.55 15.03 4.61
CA PRO A 581 23.66 14.52 5.67
C PRO A 581 22.33 15.29 5.79
N ILE A 582 22.05 16.23 4.87
CA ILE A 582 20.86 17.07 4.92
C ILE A 582 19.69 16.46 4.14
N LEU A 583 18.46 16.83 4.50
CA LEU A 583 17.21 16.53 3.77
C LEU A 583 17.04 15.04 3.42
N LEU A 584 17.31 14.15 4.38
CA LEU A 584 17.28 12.69 4.17
C LEU A 584 15.92 12.19 3.66
N ASP A 585 14.82 12.82 4.07
CA ASP A 585 13.48 12.43 3.63
C ASP A 585 13.22 12.78 2.15
N ILE A 586 13.79 13.91 1.67
CA ILE A 586 13.69 14.30 0.27
C ILE A 586 14.50 13.35 -0.62
N LYS A 587 15.63 12.86 -0.13
CA LYS A 587 16.44 11.88 -0.86
C LYS A 587 15.73 10.55 -1.07
N LYS A 588 14.70 10.25 -0.26
CA LYS A 588 13.85 9.07 -0.47
C LYS A 588 13.05 9.15 -1.77
N LEU A 589 12.82 10.35 -2.31
CA LEU A 589 12.17 10.56 -3.61
C LEU A 589 13.05 10.16 -4.80
N TRP A 590 14.35 9.98 -4.57
CA TRP A 590 15.26 9.48 -5.58
C TRP A 590 15.20 7.95 -5.64
N VAL A 591 14.75 7.42 -6.78
CA VAL A 591 14.66 5.96 -7.01
C VAL A 591 16.06 5.36 -7.20
N GLY A 592 16.93 6.08 -7.92
CA GLY A 592 18.28 5.62 -8.23
C GLY A 592 18.41 5.07 -9.64
N ASP A 593 19.31 4.08 -9.80
CA ASP A 593 19.56 3.43 -11.08
C ASP A 593 18.42 2.49 -11.46
N THR A 594 17.95 2.61 -12.68
CA THR A 594 16.90 1.80 -13.28
C THR A 594 17.42 1.17 -14.57
N ILE A 595 16.68 0.23 -15.15
CA ILE A 595 17.03 -0.38 -16.45
C ILE A 595 17.05 0.61 -17.62
N ARG A 596 16.43 1.80 -17.46
CA ARG A 596 16.38 2.86 -18.51
C ARG A 596 17.28 4.05 -18.21
N GLY A 597 17.95 4.07 -17.07
CA GLY A 597 18.80 5.16 -16.60
C GLY A 597 18.56 5.46 -15.13
N LYS A 598 18.25 6.69 -14.80
CA LYS A 598 17.96 7.13 -13.43
C LYS A 598 16.52 7.63 -13.33
N ALA A 599 15.94 7.55 -12.13
CA ALA A 599 14.58 8.01 -11.91
C ALA A 599 14.42 8.70 -10.57
N SER A 600 13.42 9.57 -10.49
CA SER A 600 12.91 10.20 -9.29
C SER A 600 11.39 10.17 -9.26
N ILE A 601 10.84 10.50 -8.10
CA ILE A 601 9.42 10.54 -7.82
C ILE A 601 9.02 11.94 -7.43
N VAL A 602 7.95 12.44 -8.04
CA VAL A 602 7.29 13.68 -7.64
C VAL A 602 5.99 13.33 -6.95
N LEU A 603 5.91 13.71 -5.67
CA LEU A 603 4.68 13.56 -4.89
C LEU A 603 3.74 14.74 -5.18
N LEU A 604 2.46 14.42 -5.32
CA LEU A 604 1.40 15.41 -5.48
C LEU A 604 0.71 15.64 -4.14
N ARG A 605 0.46 16.91 -3.81
CA ARG A 605 -0.29 17.33 -2.61
C ARG A 605 -1.63 17.89 -3.07
N GLY A 606 -2.72 17.49 -2.38
CA GLY A 606 -4.07 17.92 -2.74
C GLY A 606 -4.75 17.07 -3.82
N GLY A 607 -6.06 16.99 -3.75
CA GLY A 607 -6.91 16.12 -4.59
C GLY A 607 -7.11 16.67 -6.02
N LEU A 608 -6.13 16.59 -6.88
CA LEU A 608 -6.33 16.88 -8.29
C LEU A 608 -7.01 15.73 -9.02
N ASN A 609 -7.77 16.09 -10.03
CA ASN A 609 -8.38 15.10 -10.92
C ASN A 609 -7.26 14.34 -11.68
N PRO A 610 -7.18 13.00 -11.56
CA PRO A 610 -6.18 12.18 -12.24
C PRO A 610 -6.11 12.40 -13.76
N LYS A 611 -7.25 12.73 -14.39
CA LYS A 611 -7.31 13.06 -15.82
C LYS A 611 -6.57 14.35 -16.17
N ALA A 612 -6.63 15.36 -15.31
CA ALA A 612 -5.92 16.61 -15.54
C ALA A 612 -4.39 16.40 -15.47
N ILE A 613 -3.94 15.58 -14.49
CA ILE A 613 -2.52 15.24 -14.34
C ILE A 613 -2.03 14.42 -15.54
N SER A 614 -2.76 13.39 -15.96
CA SER A 614 -2.38 12.56 -17.10
C SER A 614 -2.33 13.34 -18.42
N THR A 615 -3.18 14.35 -18.59
CA THR A 615 -3.16 15.24 -19.76
C THR A 615 -1.89 16.08 -19.82
N ILE A 616 -1.37 16.50 -18.67
CA ILE A 616 -0.15 17.32 -18.60
C ILE A 616 1.12 16.47 -18.69
N THR A 617 1.12 15.30 -18.07
CA THR A 617 2.30 14.42 -18.10
C THR A 617 2.48 13.73 -19.44
N GLY A 618 1.39 13.45 -20.17
CA GLY A 618 1.43 12.72 -21.44
C GLY A 618 2.32 13.35 -22.53
N PRO A 619 2.37 14.68 -22.70
CA PRO A 619 3.23 15.33 -23.70
C PRO A 619 4.71 15.44 -23.30
N ILE A 620 5.08 15.15 -22.06
CA ILE A 620 6.46 15.29 -21.56
C ILE A 620 7.13 13.93 -21.64
N ASP A 621 8.15 13.81 -22.50
CA ASP A 621 8.93 12.58 -22.61
C ASP A 621 9.58 12.23 -21.26
N ASN A 622 9.61 10.94 -20.93
CA ASN A 622 10.19 10.39 -19.71
C ASN A 622 9.49 10.83 -18.40
N VAL A 623 8.25 11.32 -18.49
CA VAL A 623 7.42 11.67 -17.33
C VAL A 623 6.12 10.87 -17.40
N ARG A 624 5.79 10.15 -16.31
CA ARG A 624 4.61 9.30 -16.25
C ARG A 624 3.87 9.48 -14.93
N TYR A 625 2.58 9.76 -15.01
CA TYR A 625 1.69 9.68 -13.85
C TYR A 625 1.39 8.22 -13.52
N VAL A 626 1.60 7.85 -12.29
CA VAL A 626 1.37 6.50 -11.77
C VAL A 626 0.26 6.56 -10.73
N ASP A 627 -0.86 5.91 -11.04
CA ASP A 627 -1.94 5.59 -10.12
C ASP A 627 -2.09 4.07 -10.08
N ASN A 628 -1.40 3.45 -9.15
CA ASN A 628 -1.37 1.99 -9.04
C ASN A 628 -2.77 1.38 -8.95
N VAL A 629 -3.70 2.03 -8.28
CA VAL A 629 -5.05 1.51 -8.09
C VAL A 629 -5.88 1.62 -9.37
N ALA A 630 -5.76 2.74 -10.08
CA ALA A 630 -6.47 2.93 -11.34
C ALA A 630 -5.93 2.03 -12.46
N GLU A 631 -4.59 1.86 -12.56
CA GLU A 631 -3.96 0.97 -13.55
C GLU A 631 -4.41 -0.49 -13.34
N ILE A 632 -4.50 -0.91 -12.09
CA ILE A 632 -4.96 -2.24 -11.70
C ILE A 632 -6.44 -2.45 -12.07
N SER A 633 -7.30 -1.48 -11.73
CA SER A 633 -8.73 -1.53 -12.06
C SER A 633 -8.96 -1.60 -13.57
N GLN A 634 -8.13 -0.92 -14.38
CA GLN A 634 -8.19 -1.00 -15.84
C GLN A 634 -7.73 -2.37 -16.37
N THR A 635 -6.73 -2.99 -15.75
CA THR A 635 -6.24 -4.32 -16.15
C THR A 635 -7.25 -5.43 -15.85
N ILE A 636 -8.00 -5.30 -14.75
CA ILE A 636 -9.09 -6.24 -14.44
C ILE A 636 -10.28 -6.08 -15.40
N LYS A 637 -10.48 -4.88 -15.92
CA LYS A 637 -11.58 -4.56 -16.85
C LYS A 637 -11.36 -5.11 -18.27
N LYS A 638 -10.13 -5.37 -18.66
CA LYS A 638 -9.75 -6.01 -19.93
C LYS A 638 -9.84 -7.54 -19.85
#